data_7a4bcd4e0a061325aa43f45e33955009
#
_entry.id   7a4bcd4e0a061325aa43f45e33955009
#
_cell.length_a   1.000
_cell.length_b   1.000
_cell.length_c   1.000
_cell.angle_alpha   90.00
_cell.angle_beta   90.00
_cell.angle_gamma   90.00
#
_symmetry.space_group_name_H-M   'P 1'
#
loop_
_entity.id
_entity.type
_entity.pdbx_description
1 polymer ?
#
loop_
_entity_poly.entity_id
_entity_poly.type
_entity_poly.pdbx_seq_one_letter_code
_entity_poly.pdbx_strand_id
1 'polypeptide(L)'
;MLRRVHTGVVYGLPGAGKSALVAAVAAKHRGPVVHRRVRPGDTLDTVVDDVRRLLSEAPVAQALSDASRLEALAGELEARRALCVLDDLHVLGPPERAALVEDLGGRLRQGTLLATSRESVPRHAASPDRVELRLEGLPEEAARQLWEELDALYGERDGFDAAWGRSRGLPFLLRRAHAGDTGGDEPVRAALAALPADERRLTAMLALSQLPLTASTLERVLAGNAAGRALRQLGAKLLVETDSRGRYGVHDLVREAMVSLLPPDEARAAHEGLLAVLEREPLPAVVRVRAVCRHLQALGQHEARAAFIVAQAEPLVRHGAADELLGLLDSLPGELRTAQVRLAHARARVRLLDLRRAYPELLALRASLEAAAGAPAPESNESLREGVGAVLVRVALFALEPDACERTLESMPVPSSAEVFLQQLLAWTALRFFQGRLDESLAMLDNAGAATGDRRVLGWCAYARALMLWIEGRDSELAEPLAQCVSLLEDAPLDSRGPLVAAMSAGILSRLGRFTEADAALASARERLGQLGAPRLALELDCISAWVHAEGGQRRAALAALRETEARAEKAGYLFVRLLCRVGAGRMLLELGRRAEGRAQLDAVEEEVRARGVVGLMRAARVARTLDVPGPEAPPVAVEPREVRPGIAARQRALAALAAARSADAPRATALLTALEPLSRGEDFALERTLAHLTRATLHRHAGRTHEATQALEEATRAATQGGVDPELMAELTRPFASVPEAARPAEAPAREQVVLDARRHELRAPGKTVSLERRALPRRLLYALARQPGRTLSKEDCVRAMWNADYDPRLHDNALRVHVSHVRDMLEGTGTRVVFEDPGYRLEVSPGFTFVTG
;
A
#
# COMPACT_ATOMS: atom_id res chain seq x y z
N MET A 1 -6.07 -28.43 -18.31
CA MET A 1 -5.33 -27.26 -18.77
C MET A 1 -5.05 -26.27 -17.63
N LEU A 2 -6.04 -25.74 -16.91
CA LEU A 2 -5.86 -24.81 -15.80
C LEU A 2 -4.99 -25.32 -14.61
N ARG A 3 -4.66 -26.57 -14.51
CA ARG A 3 -3.71 -27.10 -13.49
C ARG A 3 -2.24 -26.74 -13.75
N ARG A 4 -1.91 -26.24 -14.93
CA ARG A 4 -0.55 -25.86 -15.36
C ARG A 4 -0.42 -24.40 -15.75
N VAL A 5 -1.54 -23.69 -15.82
CA VAL A 5 -1.59 -22.29 -16.33
C VAL A 5 -2.52 -21.49 -15.42
N HIS A 6 -2.02 -20.35 -14.95
CA HIS A 6 -2.73 -19.53 -13.98
C HIS A 6 -3.67 -18.49 -14.59
N THR A 7 -3.70 -18.38 -15.93
CA THR A 7 -4.57 -17.43 -16.65
C THR A 7 -5.27 -18.11 -17.79
N GLY A 8 -6.60 -17.99 -17.83
CA GLY A 8 -7.46 -18.53 -18.89
C GLY A 8 -8.44 -17.49 -19.42
N VAL A 9 -8.63 -17.47 -20.73
CA VAL A 9 -9.66 -16.66 -21.38
C VAL A 9 -10.56 -17.57 -22.20
N VAL A 10 -11.87 -17.54 -21.90
CA VAL A 10 -12.90 -18.23 -22.66
C VAL A 10 -13.63 -17.20 -23.51
N TYR A 11 -13.56 -17.32 -24.83
CA TYR A 11 -14.21 -16.35 -25.71
C TYR A 11 -15.09 -17.02 -26.77
N GLY A 12 -16.02 -16.30 -27.36
CA GLY A 12 -16.96 -16.79 -28.36
C GLY A 12 -18.29 -16.06 -28.33
N LEU A 13 -19.19 -16.49 -29.22
CA LEU A 13 -20.48 -15.85 -29.42
C LEU A 13 -21.35 -15.77 -28.15
N PRO A 14 -22.23 -14.77 -28.03
CA PRO A 14 -23.27 -14.77 -27.01
C PRO A 14 -24.10 -16.04 -27.05
N GLY A 15 -24.39 -16.63 -25.86
CA GLY A 15 -25.16 -17.88 -25.79
C GLY A 15 -24.38 -19.17 -26.02
N ALA A 16 -23.08 -19.10 -26.28
CA ALA A 16 -22.20 -20.29 -26.45
C ALA A 16 -21.89 -21.03 -25.12
N GLY A 17 -22.36 -20.55 -23.98
CA GLY A 17 -22.16 -21.22 -22.68
C GLY A 17 -20.89 -20.83 -21.93
N LYS A 18 -20.24 -19.71 -22.27
CA LYS A 18 -19.00 -19.25 -21.62
C LYS A 18 -19.11 -19.17 -20.09
N SER A 19 -20.11 -18.43 -19.61
CA SER A 19 -20.34 -18.24 -18.16
C SER A 19 -20.72 -19.56 -17.47
N ALA A 20 -21.45 -20.45 -18.14
CA ALA A 20 -21.77 -21.78 -17.64
C ALA A 20 -20.51 -22.67 -17.48
N LEU A 21 -19.63 -22.65 -18.47
CA LEU A 21 -18.36 -23.37 -18.43
C LEU A 21 -17.48 -22.86 -17.28
N VAL A 22 -17.39 -21.53 -17.14
CA VAL A 22 -16.59 -20.90 -16.08
C VAL A 22 -17.17 -21.20 -14.70
N ALA A 23 -18.50 -21.17 -14.55
CA ALA A 23 -19.17 -21.56 -13.31
C ALA A 23 -18.91 -23.03 -12.95
N ALA A 24 -18.93 -23.92 -13.92
CA ALA A 24 -18.60 -25.34 -13.70
C ALA A 24 -17.12 -25.56 -13.29
N VAL A 25 -16.20 -24.73 -13.81
CA VAL A 25 -14.79 -24.74 -13.38
C VAL A 25 -14.66 -24.18 -11.96
N ALA A 26 -15.33 -23.09 -11.67
CA ALA A 26 -15.34 -22.44 -10.37
C ALA A 26 -15.86 -23.38 -9.26
N ALA A 27 -16.91 -24.13 -9.53
CA ALA A 27 -17.48 -25.13 -8.61
C ALA A 27 -16.52 -26.27 -8.25
N LYS A 28 -15.51 -26.53 -9.09
CA LYS A 28 -14.47 -27.56 -8.86
C LYS A 28 -13.20 -27.01 -8.22
N HIS A 29 -13.12 -25.69 -8.02
CA HIS A 29 -11.97 -25.06 -7.38
C HIS A 29 -11.99 -25.29 -5.87
N ARG A 30 -10.82 -25.61 -5.28
CA ARG A 30 -10.72 -25.94 -3.85
C ARG A 30 -10.44 -24.72 -2.95
N GLY A 31 -10.02 -23.62 -3.54
CA GLY A 31 -9.75 -22.34 -2.86
C GLY A 31 -10.94 -21.38 -2.91
N PRO A 32 -10.78 -20.16 -2.35
CA PRO A 32 -11.79 -19.11 -2.48
C PRO A 32 -12.06 -18.78 -3.95
N VAL A 33 -13.31 -18.53 -4.29
CA VAL A 33 -13.74 -18.11 -5.63
C VAL A 33 -14.37 -16.74 -5.55
N VAL A 34 -13.84 -15.80 -6.31
CA VAL A 34 -14.45 -14.49 -6.52
C VAL A 34 -14.98 -14.40 -7.94
N HIS A 35 -16.25 -14.12 -8.08
CA HIS A 35 -16.89 -13.93 -9.37
C HIS A 35 -17.38 -12.50 -9.53
N ARG A 36 -16.86 -11.78 -10.53
CA ARG A 36 -17.23 -10.41 -10.87
C ARG A 36 -17.63 -10.33 -12.35
N ARG A 37 -18.87 -9.95 -12.59
CA ARG A 37 -19.34 -9.62 -13.94
C ARG A 37 -19.00 -8.17 -14.24
N VAL A 38 -18.29 -7.93 -15.35
CA VAL A 38 -17.96 -6.60 -15.84
C VAL A 38 -19.20 -5.99 -16.49
N ARG A 39 -19.46 -4.71 -16.22
CA ARG A 39 -20.68 -4.01 -16.64
C ARG A 39 -20.34 -2.78 -17.46
N PRO A 40 -21.24 -2.34 -18.36
CA PRO A 40 -21.05 -1.07 -19.04
C PRO A 40 -20.84 0.10 -18.07
N GLY A 41 -19.75 0.84 -18.29
CA GLY A 41 -19.32 1.93 -17.41
C GLY A 41 -18.36 1.51 -16.28
N ASP A 42 -18.01 0.23 -16.17
CA ASP A 42 -16.89 -0.18 -15.33
C ASP A 42 -15.56 0.25 -15.98
N THR A 43 -14.60 0.59 -15.13
CA THR A 43 -13.20 0.86 -15.49
C THR A 43 -12.30 -0.21 -14.90
N LEU A 44 -11.03 -0.25 -15.29
CA LEU A 44 -10.04 -1.13 -14.70
C LEU A 44 -10.04 -1.05 -13.17
N ASP A 45 -10.01 0.17 -12.64
CA ASP A 45 -9.99 0.44 -11.21
C ASP A 45 -11.20 -0.13 -10.49
N THR A 46 -12.41 0.13 -11.05
CA THR A 46 -13.65 -0.36 -10.44
C THR A 46 -13.72 -1.87 -10.39
N VAL A 47 -13.23 -2.55 -11.42
CA VAL A 47 -13.19 -4.02 -11.47
C VAL A 47 -12.19 -4.56 -10.45
N VAL A 48 -10.98 -4.01 -10.40
CA VAL A 48 -9.92 -4.43 -9.46
C VAL A 48 -10.37 -4.23 -8.02
N ASP A 49 -10.92 -3.05 -7.70
CA ASP A 49 -11.36 -2.73 -6.35
C ASP A 49 -12.56 -3.58 -5.90
N ASP A 50 -13.51 -3.84 -6.80
CA ASP A 50 -14.62 -4.74 -6.50
C ASP A 50 -14.16 -6.18 -6.23
N VAL A 51 -13.21 -6.70 -7.01
CA VAL A 51 -12.63 -8.03 -6.79
C VAL A 51 -11.91 -8.08 -5.44
N ARG A 52 -11.13 -7.06 -5.10
CA ARG A 52 -10.43 -6.97 -3.83
C ARG A 52 -11.40 -6.91 -2.63
N ARG A 53 -12.48 -6.13 -2.74
CA ARG A 53 -13.55 -6.11 -1.71
C ARG A 53 -14.22 -7.47 -1.52
N LEU A 54 -14.43 -8.22 -2.61
CA LEU A 54 -15.00 -9.57 -2.55
C LEU A 54 -14.02 -10.60 -1.95
N LEU A 55 -12.70 -10.39 -2.10
CA LEU A 55 -11.67 -11.25 -1.53
C LEU A 55 -11.46 -11.05 -0.04
N SER A 56 -11.47 -9.80 0.44
CA SER A 56 -10.96 -9.46 1.75
C SER A 56 -12.01 -9.03 2.77
N GLU A 57 -13.27 -8.83 2.38
CA GLU A 57 -14.29 -8.13 3.18
C GLU A 57 -13.81 -6.77 3.74
N ALA A 58 -12.56 -6.41 3.44
CA ALA A 58 -11.90 -5.19 3.90
C ALA A 58 -11.91 -4.12 2.81
N PRO A 59 -12.07 -2.85 3.15
CA PRO A 59 -11.96 -1.76 2.19
C PRO A 59 -10.56 -1.68 1.59
N VAL A 60 -10.50 -1.48 0.29
CA VAL A 60 -9.26 -1.41 -0.47
C VAL A 60 -8.57 -0.06 -0.23
N ALA A 61 -7.31 -0.06 0.16
CA ALA A 61 -6.51 1.16 0.26
C ALA A 61 -6.32 1.81 -1.12
N GLN A 62 -6.84 3.01 -1.29
CA GLN A 62 -7.15 3.63 -2.58
C GLN A 62 -6.15 4.68 -3.06
N ALA A 63 -4.88 4.57 -2.87
CA ALA A 63 -3.93 5.57 -3.39
C ALA A 63 -2.84 4.98 -4.30
N LEU A 64 -3.13 3.87 -4.95
CA LEU A 64 -2.16 3.17 -5.78
C LEU A 64 -2.35 3.54 -7.26
N SER A 65 -1.25 3.61 -8.02
CA SER A 65 -1.30 3.61 -9.49
C SER A 65 -1.93 2.29 -9.98
N ASP A 66 -2.44 2.25 -11.22
CA ASP A 66 -3.03 1.05 -11.79
C ASP A 66 -2.12 -0.17 -11.68
N ALA A 67 -0.83 0.01 -11.94
CA ALA A 67 0.18 -1.04 -11.79
C ALA A 67 0.28 -1.54 -10.34
N SER A 68 0.23 -0.66 -9.36
CA SER A 68 0.29 -1.02 -7.94
C SER A 68 -1.02 -1.67 -7.44
N ARG A 69 -2.16 -1.31 -8.02
CA ARG A 69 -3.46 -1.96 -7.74
C ARG A 69 -3.49 -3.38 -8.26
N LEU A 70 -3.02 -3.60 -9.49
CA LEU A 70 -2.91 -4.94 -10.06
C LEU A 70 -1.92 -5.81 -9.28
N GLU A 71 -0.81 -5.24 -8.80
CA GLU A 71 0.15 -5.92 -7.96
C GLU A 71 -0.44 -6.32 -6.60
N ALA A 72 -1.17 -5.42 -5.96
CA ALA A 72 -1.86 -5.70 -4.71
C ALA A 72 -2.93 -6.80 -4.88
N LEU A 73 -3.73 -6.73 -5.95
CA LEU A 73 -4.70 -7.78 -6.27
C LEU A 73 -4.01 -9.11 -6.55
N ALA A 74 -2.90 -9.12 -7.29
CA ALA A 74 -2.12 -10.33 -7.53
C ALA A 74 -1.65 -10.95 -6.21
N GLY A 75 -1.08 -10.13 -5.30
CA GLY A 75 -0.64 -10.60 -3.98
C GLY A 75 -1.77 -11.20 -3.14
N GLU A 76 -2.96 -10.60 -3.17
CA GLU A 76 -4.13 -11.12 -2.45
C GLU A 76 -4.65 -12.45 -3.04
N LEU A 77 -4.65 -12.58 -4.37
CA LEU A 77 -5.03 -13.82 -5.06
C LEU A 77 -4.02 -14.94 -4.79
N GLU A 78 -2.73 -14.63 -4.80
CA GLU A 78 -1.64 -15.55 -4.50
C GLU A 78 -1.70 -16.07 -3.07
N ALA A 79 -1.79 -15.16 -2.08
CA ALA A 79 -1.81 -15.51 -0.66
C ALA A 79 -2.96 -16.46 -0.30
N ARG A 80 -4.09 -16.34 -0.99
CA ARG A 80 -5.29 -17.13 -0.74
C ARG A 80 -5.47 -18.31 -1.71
N ARG A 81 -4.60 -18.43 -2.72
CA ARG A 81 -4.76 -19.38 -3.84
C ARG A 81 -6.16 -19.27 -4.46
N ALA A 82 -6.62 -18.04 -4.62
CA ALA A 82 -7.99 -17.77 -5.03
C ALA A 82 -8.17 -17.89 -6.55
N LEU A 83 -9.38 -18.25 -6.96
CA LEU A 83 -9.83 -18.15 -8.35
C LEU A 83 -10.60 -16.84 -8.53
N CYS A 84 -10.07 -15.95 -9.34
CA CYS A 84 -10.76 -14.76 -9.81
C CYS A 84 -11.44 -15.05 -11.14
N VAL A 85 -12.75 -14.90 -11.19
CA VAL A 85 -13.57 -15.01 -12.41
C VAL A 85 -14.04 -13.62 -12.82
N LEU A 86 -13.63 -13.17 -14.02
CA LEU A 86 -14.08 -11.95 -14.65
C LEU A 86 -14.99 -12.30 -15.83
N ASP A 87 -16.28 -12.09 -15.67
CA ASP A 87 -17.26 -12.39 -16.72
C ASP A 87 -17.56 -11.14 -17.56
N ASP A 88 -17.69 -11.30 -18.88
CA ASP A 88 -17.95 -10.23 -19.88
C ASP A 88 -16.84 -9.18 -20.01
N LEU A 89 -15.57 -9.60 -20.01
CA LEU A 89 -14.41 -8.71 -20.09
C LEU A 89 -14.42 -7.79 -21.33
N HIS A 90 -15.13 -8.16 -22.41
CA HIS A 90 -15.26 -7.38 -23.64
C HIS A 90 -15.93 -6.00 -23.44
N VAL A 91 -16.54 -5.78 -22.29
CA VAL A 91 -17.17 -4.49 -21.92
C VAL A 91 -16.11 -3.41 -21.66
N LEU A 92 -14.93 -3.81 -21.21
CA LEU A 92 -13.80 -2.89 -21.00
C LEU A 92 -13.10 -2.55 -22.32
N GLY A 93 -12.39 -1.43 -22.33
CA GLY A 93 -11.54 -1.05 -23.43
C GLY A 93 -10.37 -2.02 -23.67
N PRO A 94 -9.79 -2.05 -24.89
CA PRO A 94 -8.67 -2.96 -25.20
C PRO A 94 -7.47 -2.84 -24.27
N PRO A 95 -7.02 -1.62 -23.82
CA PRO A 95 -5.91 -1.47 -22.88
C PRO A 95 -6.23 -2.07 -21.51
N GLU A 96 -7.44 -1.85 -21.00
CA GLU A 96 -7.86 -2.35 -19.68
C GLU A 96 -7.98 -3.87 -19.67
N ARG A 97 -8.48 -4.44 -20.80
CA ARG A 97 -8.52 -5.91 -20.98
C ARG A 97 -7.11 -6.52 -20.96
N ALA A 98 -6.17 -5.87 -21.65
CA ALA A 98 -4.79 -6.31 -21.67
C ALA A 98 -4.16 -6.24 -20.27
N ALA A 99 -4.36 -5.15 -19.54
CA ALA A 99 -3.86 -4.98 -18.17
C ALA A 99 -4.37 -6.09 -17.22
N LEU A 100 -5.65 -6.43 -17.27
CA LEU A 100 -6.22 -7.51 -16.45
C LEU A 100 -5.69 -8.90 -16.85
N VAL A 101 -5.60 -9.18 -18.13
CA VAL A 101 -5.24 -10.53 -18.58
C VAL A 101 -3.72 -10.74 -18.60
N GLU A 102 -2.95 -9.75 -19.01
CA GLU A 102 -1.51 -9.88 -19.17
C GLU A 102 -0.73 -9.42 -17.92
N ASP A 103 -1.02 -8.21 -17.40
CA ASP A 103 -0.26 -7.68 -16.27
C ASP A 103 -0.64 -8.36 -14.95
N LEU A 104 -1.95 -8.52 -14.67
CA LEU A 104 -2.41 -9.26 -13.50
C LEU A 104 -2.14 -10.76 -13.68
N GLY A 105 -2.57 -11.34 -14.79
CA GLY A 105 -2.44 -12.77 -15.06
C GLY A 105 -0.99 -13.23 -15.08
N GLY A 106 -0.08 -12.44 -15.64
CA GLY A 106 1.37 -12.72 -15.69
C GLY A 106 2.06 -12.75 -14.32
N ARG A 107 1.44 -12.16 -13.29
CA ARG A 107 1.95 -12.14 -11.90
C ARG A 107 1.51 -13.35 -11.07
N LEU A 108 0.50 -14.11 -11.53
CA LEU A 108 -0.06 -15.23 -10.76
C LEU A 108 0.80 -16.50 -10.91
N ARG A 109 1.03 -17.19 -9.79
CA ARG A 109 1.76 -18.47 -9.70
C ARG A 109 0.97 -19.55 -8.93
N GLN A 110 0.12 -19.16 -7.99
CA GLN A 110 -0.76 -20.02 -7.19
C GLN A 110 -2.22 -19.59 -7.27
N GLY A 111 -2.48 -18.28 -7.38
CA GLY A 111 -3.77 -17.73 -7.73
C GLY A 111 -4.12 -18.03 -9.20
N THR A 112 -5.39 -17.93 -9.57
CA THR A 112 -5.87 -18.20 -10.92
C THR A 112 -6.81 -17.10 -11.39
N LEU A 113 -6.62 -16.62 -12.62
CA LEU A 113 -7.52 -15.71 -13.31
C LEU A 113 -8.24 -16.45 -14.44
N LEU A 114 -9.55 -16.37 -14.48
CA LEU A 114 -10.38 -16.92 -15.53
C LEU A 114 -11.33 -15.82 -16.05
N ALA A 115 -11.19 -15.45 -17.30
CA ALA A 115 -12.02 -14.40 -17.90
C ALA A 115 -12.92 -14.95 -19.02
N THR A 116 -14.10 -14.37 -19.17
CA THR A 116 -14.93 -14.57 -20.38
C THR A 116 -14.97 -13.32 -21.22
N SER A 117 -15.06 -13.50 -22.55
CA SER A 117 -15.13 -12.38 -23.50
C SER A 117 -15.94 -12.79 -24.73
N ARG A 118 -16.41 -11.82 -25.52
CA ARG A 118 -16.95 -12.09 -26.85
C ARG A 118 -15.87 -12.25 -27.91
N GLU A 119 -14.73 -11.57 -27.70
CA GLU A 119 -13.58 -11.53 -28.57
C GLU A 119 -12.34 -12.05 -27.88
N SER A 120 -11.35 -12.49 -28.65
CA SER A 120 -10.02 -12.79 -28.08
C SER A 120 -9.40 -11.50 -27.53
N VAL A 121 -8.64 -11.64 -26.45
CA VAL A 121 -7.85 -10.52 -25.90
C VAL A 121 -6.50 -10.51 -26.62
N PRO A 122 -6.07 -9.39 -27.24
CA PRO A 122 -4.79 -9.32 -27.94
C PRO A 122 -3.64 -9.80 -27.06
N ARG A 123 -2.67 -10.54 -27.64
CA ARG A 123 -1.46 -10.97 -26.94
C ARG A 123 -0.35 -9.97 -27.18
N HIS A 124 0.32 -9.55 -26.12
CA HIS A 124 1.67 -8.99 -26.25
C HIS A 124 2.71 -10.14 -26.24
N ALA A 125 3.76 -10.01 -27.04
CA ALA A 125 4.66 -11.09 -27.45
C ALA A 125 5.42 -11.85 -26.35
N ALA A 126 5.19 -11.61 -25.06
CA ALA A 126 5.99 -12.12 -23.96
C ALA A 126 5.24 -12.94 -22.88
N SER A 127 3.97 -13.30 -23.06
CA SER A 127 3.22 -14.06 -22.03
C SER A 127 3.06 -15.53 -22.42
N PRO A 128 3.93 -16.45 -21.92
CA PRO A 128 3.91 -17.86 -22.31
C PRO A 128 2.80 -18.71 -21.64
N ASP A 129 2.19 -18.25 -20.55
CA ASP A 129 1.39 -19.12 -19.68
C ASP A 129 -0.12 -18.80 -19.66
N ARG A 130 -0.68 -18.37 -20.81
CA ARG A 130 -2.10 -18.09 -20.96
C ARG A 130 -2.77 -19.13 -21.84
N VAL A 131 -3.90 -19.70 -21.38
CA VAL A 131 -4.77 -20.55 -22.18
C VAL A 131 -5.95 -19.74 -22.73
N GLU A 132 -6.15 -19.80 -24.03
CA GLU A 132 -7.35 -19.31 -24.68
C GLU A 132 -8.20 -20.46 -25.18
N LEU A 133 -9.51 -20.41 -24.86
CA LEU A 133 -10.48 -21.37 -25.32
C LEU A 133 -11.57 -20.61 -26.10
N ARG A 134 -11.61 -20.83 -27.40
CA ARG A 134 -12.73 -20.39 -28.21
C ARG A 134 -13.88 -21.35 -28.06
N LEU A 135 -15.04 -20.84 -27.62
CA LEU A 135 -16.26 -21.62 -27.57
C LEU A 135 -17.06 -21.30 -28.84
N GLU A 136 -17.32 -22.36 -29.57
CA GLU A 136 -18.25 -22.39 -30.70
C GLU A 136 -19.56 -23.02 -30.21
N GLY A 137 -20.49 -23.30 -31.16
CA GLY A 137 -21.67 -24.09 -30.79
C GLY A 137 -21.29 -25.52 -30.38
N LEU A 138 -22.17 -26.18 -29.63
CA LEU A 138 -22.02 -27.58 -29.29
C LEU A 138 -21.94 -28.44 -30.57
N PRO A 139 -21.02 -29.40 -30.64
CA PRO A 139 -21.08 -30.42 -31.66
C PRO A 139 -22.39 -31.22 -31.55
N GLU A 140 -22.85 -31.84 -32.65
CA GLU A 140 -24.13 -32.49 -32.70
C GLU A 140 -24.39 -33.46 -31.54
N GLU A 141 -23.43 -34.29 -31.22
CA GLU A 141 -23.53 -35.29 -30.16
C GLU A 141 -23.79 -34.63 -28.76
N ALA A 142 -23.04 -33.57 -28.41
CA ALA A 142 -23.24 -32.84 -27.19
C ALA A 142 -24.52 -32.01 -27.17
N ALA A 143 -24.92 -31.51 -28.34
CA ALA A 143 -26.21 -30.82 -28.52
C ALA A 143 -27.39 -31.79 -28.32
N ARG A 144 -27.25 -33.04 -28.79
CA ARG A 144 -28.25 -34.10 -28.60
C ARG A 144 -28.36 -34.51 -27.15
N GLN A 145 -27.23 -34.66 -26.46
CA GLN A 145 -27.23 -34.89 -25.00
C GLN A 145 -27.96 -33.78 -24.25
N LEU A 146 -27.69 -32.52 -24.57
CA LEU A 146 -28.39 -31.39 -23.96
C LEU A 146 -29.91 -31.45 -24.26
N TRP A 147 -30.30 -31.87 -25.47
CA TRP A 147 -31.70 -32.00 -25.85
C TRP A 147 -32.40 -33.12 -25.06
N GLU A 148 -31.76 -34.26 -24.92
CA GLU A 148 -32.24 -35.40 -24.12
C GLU A 148 -32.40 -35.02 -22.64
N GLU A 149 -31.44 -34.25 -22.07
CA GLU A 149 -31.58 -33.69 -20.73
C GLU A 149 -32.79 -32.74 -20.60
N LEU A 150 -33.08 -31.95 -21.63
CA LEU A 150 -34.23 -31.07 -21.66
C LEU A 150 -35.56 -31.87 -21.81
N ASP A 151 -35.57 -32.93 -22.62
CA ASP A 151 -36.69 -33.87 -22.73
C ASP A 151 -37.01 -34.50 -21.37
N ALA A 152 -36.00 -34.94 -20.62
CA ALA A 152 -36.17 -35.50 -19.29
C ALA A 152 -36.74 -34.49 -18.26
N LEU A 153 -36.43 -33.21 -18.41
CA LEU A 153 -36.88 -32.14 -17.50
C LEU A 153 -38.25 -31.56 -17.87
N TYR A 154 -38.53 -31.44 -19.17
CA TYR A 154 -39.66 -30.67 -19.68
C TYR A 154 -40.61 -31.45 -20.58
N GLY A 155 -40.34 -32.74 -20.86
CA GLY A 155 -41.09 -33.62 -21.76
C GLY A 155 -40.50 -33.68 -23.17
N GLU A 156 -40.69 -34.82 -23.82
CA GLU A 156 -40.16 -35.13 -25.15
C GLU A 156 -40.63 -34.13 -26.22
N ARG A 157 -39.66 -33.69 -27.05
CA ARG A 157 -39.90 -32.76 -28.15
C ARG A 157 -39.23 -33.27 -29.44
N ASP A 158 -40.02 -33.31 -30.50
CA ASP A 158 -39.51 -33.59 -31.86
C ASP A 158 -38.80 -32.36 -32.45
N GLY A 159 -37.91 -32.59 -33.44
CA GLY A 159 -37.34 -31.55 -34.25
C GLY A 159 -35.91 -31.13 -33.84
N PHE A 160 -35.16 -31.98 -33.14
CA PHE A 160 -33.77 -31.76 -32.79
C PHE A 160 -32.90 -31.31 -33.98
N ASP A 161 -32.93 -32.04 -35.10
CA ASP A 161 -32.02 -31.76 -36.24
C ASP A 161 -32.25 -30.37 -36.82
N ALA A 162 -33.51 -29.95 -36.92
CA ALA A 162 -33.86 -28.63 -37.35
C ALA A 162 -33.47 -27.55 -36.34
N ALA A 163 -33.61 -27.82 -35.04
CA ALA A 163 -33.20 -26.92 -33.97
C ALA A 163 -31.67 -26.76 -33.91
N TRP A 164 -30.90 -27.87 -34.01
CA TRP A 164 -29.45 -27.85 -34.02
C TRP A 164 -28.90 -27.10 -35.24
N GLY A 165 -29.42 -27.37 -36.44
CA GLY A 165 -29.03 -26.68 -37.66
C GLY A 165 -29.25 -25.15 -37.61
N ARG A 166 -30.41 -24.71 -37.07
CA ARG A 166 -30.74 -23.28 -36.94
C ARG A 166 -29.97 -22.60 -35.82
N SER A 167 -29.79 -23.29 -34.69
CA SER A 167 -29.05 -22.73 -33.53
C SER A 167 -27.53 -22.71 -33.75
N ARG A 168 -27.01 -23.41 -34.76
CA ARG A 168 -25.55 -23.67 -34.93
C ARG A 168 -24.94 -24.27 -33.68
N GLY A 169 -25.71 -25.07 -32.94
CA GLY A 169 -25.24 -25.67 -31.68
C GLY A 169 -25.15 -24.71 -30.49
N LEU A 170 -25.63 -23.48 -30.59
CA LEU A 170 -25.58 -22.56 -29.44
C LEU A 170 -26.53 -23.02 -28.32
N PRO A 171 -26.04 -23.35 -27.11
CA PRO A 171 -26.86 -23.93 -26.05
C PRO A 171 -28.09 -23.12 -25.68
N PHE A 172 -27.97 -21.80 -25.66
CA PHE A 172 -29.11 -20.91 -25.40
C PHE A 172 -30.22 -21.04 -26.43
N LEU A 173 -29.86 -21.05 -27.70
CA LEU A 173 -30.84 -21.17 -28.78
C LEU A 173 -31.44 -22.59 -28.87
N LEU A 174 -30.66 -23.64 -28.57
CA LEU A 174 -31.15 -25.02 -28.46
C LEU A 174 -32.22 -25.15 -27.36
N ARG A 175 -31.96 -24.61 -26.17
CA ARG A 175 -32.95 -24.60 -25.07
C ARG A 175 -34.23 -23.87 -25.44
N ARG A 176 -34.14 -22.77 -26.17
CA ARG A 176 -35.30 -22.05 -26.65
C ARG A 176 -36.07 -22.82 -27.72
N ALA A 177 -35.37 -23.44 -28.64
CA ALA A 177 -36.01 -24.27 -29.66
C ALA A 177 -36.76 -25.45 -29.02
N HIS A 178 -36.19 -26.09 -28.00
CA HIS A 178 -36.85 -27.12 -27.21
C HIS A 178 -38.09 -26.57 -26.49
N ALA A 179 -38.09 -25.34 -26.01
CA ALA A 179 -39.24 -24.68 -25.41
C ALA A 179 -40.33 -24.27 -26.43
N GLY A 180 -40.15 -24.58 -27.72
CA GLY A 180 -41.11 -24.31 -28.76
C GLY A 180 -40.85 -23.10 -29.66
N ASP A 181 -39.66 -22.49 -29.55
CA ASP A 181 -39.26 -21.33 -30.34
C ASP A 181 -38.50 -21.79 -31.60
N THR A 182 -39.06 -21.63 -32.76
CA THR A 182 -38.58 -22.28 -34.00
C THR A 182 -37.62 -21.47 -34.88
N GLY A 183 -36.97 -20.41 -34.39
CA GLY A 183 -36.11 -19.57 -35.23
C GLY A 183 -34.82 -19.05 -34.61
N GLY A 184 -33.90 -18.43 -35.37
CA GLY A 184 -32.60 -17.85 -34.94
C GLY A 184 -32.74 -16.56 -34.11
N ASP A 185 -31.89 -15.52 -34.30
CA ASP A 185 -31.95 -14.22 -33.56
C ASP A 185 -33.27 -13.46 -33.80
N GLU A 186 -33.89 -13.63 -34.96
CA GLU A 186 -35.17 -13.03 -35.33
C GLU A 186 -36.35 -13.44 -34.45
N PRO A 187 -36.39 -14.67 -33.91
CA PRO A 187 -37.52 -15.08 -33.06
C PRO A 187 -37.39 -14.59 -31.62
N VAL A 188 -36.18 -14.32 -31.09
CA VAL A 188 -36.10 -13.62 -29.80
C VAL A 188 -36.81 -12.28 -29.93
N ARG A 189 -36.57 -11.57 -31.03
CA ARG A 189 -37.26 -10.30 -31.35
C ARG A 189 -38.77 -10.49 -31.56
N ALA A 190 -39.15 -11.49 -32.30
CA ALA A 190 -40.59 -11.79 -32.54
C ALA A 190 -41.31 -12.19 -31.24
N ALA A 191 -40.68 -13.05 -30.42
CA ALA A 191 -41.23 -13.44 -29.13
C ALA A 191 -41.34 -12.23 -28.16
N LEU A 192 -40.35 -11.33 -28.14
CA LEU A 192 -40.41 -10.12 -27.35
C LEU A 192 -41.47 -9.12 -27.84
N ALA A 193 -41.64 -9.00 -29.17
CA ALA A 193 -42.67 -8.15 -29.76
C ALA A 193 -44.09 -8.65 -29.45
N ALA A 194 -44.28 -9.97 -29.32
CA ALA A 194 -45.57 -10.62 -29.03
C ALA A 194 -45.91 -10.71 -27.53
N LEU A 195 -45.06 -10.16 -26.63
CA LEU A 195 -45.31 -10.22 -25.20
C LEU A 195 -46.53 -9.39 -24.78
N PRO A 196 -47.38 -9.92 -23.88
CA PRO A 196 -48.39 -9.12 -23.20
C PRO A 196 -47.77 -7.93 -22.47
N ALA A 197 -48.53 -6.86 -22.25
CA ALA A 197 -48.05 -5.58 -21.73
C ALA A 197 -47.29 -5.73 -20.39
N ASP A 198 -47.79 -6.53 -19.46
CA ASP A 198 -47.12 -6.75 -18.16
C ASP A 198 -45.80 -7.52 -18.29
N GLU A 199 -45.77 -8.56 -19.14
CA GLU A 199 -44.54 -9.33 -19.39
C GLU A 199 -43.50 -8.47 -20.12
N ARG A 200 -43.93 -7.70 -21.10
CA ARG A 200 -43.06 -6.77 -21.85
C ARG A 200 -42.48 -5.72 -20.94
N ARG A 201 -43.29 -5.13 -20.05
CA ARG A 201 -42.84 -4.13 -19.07
C ARG A 201 -41.79 -4.69 -18.13
N LEU A 202 -42.00 -5.89 -17.56
CA LEU A 202 -40.99 -6.52 -16.66
C LEU A 202 -39.73 -6.89 -17.43
N THR A 203 -39.83 -7.41 -18.65
CA THR A 203 -38.67 -7.74 -19.47
C THR A 203 -37.86 -6.49 -19.82
N ALA A 204 -38.54 -5.38 -20.15
CA ALA A 204 -37.91 -4.09 -20.41
C ALA A 204 -37.12 -3.58 -19.16
N MET A 205 -37.76 -3.64 -18.01
CA MET A 205 -37.12 -3.23 -16.76
C MET A 205 -35.92 -4.11 -16.42
N LEU A 206 -36.02 -5.44 -16.51
CA LEU A 206 -34.92 -6.35 -16.29
C LEU A 206 -33.77 -6.14 -17.30
N ALA A 207 -34.12 -5.84 -18.56
CA ALA A 207 -33.13 -5.53 -19.60
C ALA A 207 -32.36 -4.22 -19.30
N LEU A 208 -33.08 -3.17 -18.89
CA LEU A 208 -32.50 -1.87 -18.63
C LEU A 208 -31.83 -1.77 -17.24
N SER A 209 -32.25 -2.54 -16.24
CA SER A 209 -31.66 -2.50 -14.90
C SER A 209 -30.20 -2.93 -14.88
N GLN A 210 -29.82 -3.86 -15.78
CA GLN A 210 -28.51 -4.53 -15.81
C GLN A 210 -28.14 -5.21 -14.49
N LEU A 211 -29.04 -5.25 -13.53
CA LEU A 211 -28.90 -5.87 -12.23
C LEU A 211 -30.00 -6.91 -12.05
N PRO A 212 -29.69 -8.08 -11.47
CA PRO A 212 -30.77 -8.99 -11.06
C PRO A 212 -31.59 -8.34 -9.94
N LEU A 213 -32.93 -8.36 -10.08
CA LEU A 213 -33.87 -7.77 -9.13
C LEU A 213 -34.61 -8.84 -8.35
N THR A 214 -35.02 -8.54 -7.11
CA THR A 214 -35.86 -9.48 -6.31
C THR A 214 -37.30 -9.51 -6.81
N ALA A 215 -37.99 -10.61 -6.55
CA ALA A 215 -39.42 -10.71 -6.84
C ALA A 215 -40.22 -9.59 -6.17
N SER A 216 -39.94 -9.32 -4.90
CA SER A 216 -40.61 -8.26 -4.13
C SER A 216 -40.42 -6.86 -4.72
N THR A 217 -39.27 -6.61 -5.39
CA THR A 217 -39.02 -5.35 -6.11
C THR A 217 -39.87 -5.27 -7.38
N LEU A 218 -39.95 -6.35 -8.12
CA LEU A 218 -40.73 -6.41 -9.36
C LEU A 218 -42.24 -6.38 -9.09
N GLU A 219 -42.71 -6.93 -7.97
CA GLU A 219 -44.14 -6.88 -7.51
C GLU A 219 -44.60 -5.45 -7.20
N ARG A 220 -43.68 -4.55 -6.85
CA ARG A 220 -44.05 -3.14 -6.63
C ARG A 220 -44.34 -2.38 -7.92
N VAL A 221 -43.90 -2.89 -9.04
CA VAL A 221 -44.08 -2.27 -10.38
C VAL A 221 -45.41 -2.65 -10.97
N LEU A 222 -45.87 -3.86 -10.73
CA LEU A 222 -47.15 -4.36 -11.21
C LEU A 222 -48.10 -4.64 -10.06
N ALA A 223 -49.28 -4.08 -10.09
CA ALA A 223 -50.25 -4.22 -9.01
C ALA A 223 -50.69 -5.69 -8.81
N GLY A 224 -50.74 -6.13 -7.54
CA GLY A 224 -51.26 -7.44 -7.16
C GLY A 224 -50.35 -8.61 -7.61
N ASN A 225 -50.97 -9.79 -7.83
CA ASN A 225 -50.24 -11.01 -8.22
C ASN A 225 -49.77 -11.03 -9.70
N ALA A 226 -49.87 -9.93 -10.44
CA ALA A 226 -49.52 -9.86 -11.86
C ALA A 226 -48.04 -10.10 -12.11
N ALA A 227 -47.16 -9.56 -11.26
CA ALA A 227 -45.72 -9.74 -11.42
C ALA A 227 -45.31 -11.21 -11.27
N GLY A 228 -45.75 -11.90 -10.24
CA GLY A 228 -45.40 -13.31 -10.02
C GLY A 228 -45.94 -14.22 -11.14
N ARG A 229 -47.08 -13.91 -11.74
CA ARG A 229 -47.63 -14.62 -12.90
C ARG A 229 -46.76 -14.35 -14.13
N ALA A 230 -46.47 -13.09 -14.42
CA ALA A 230 -45.65 -12.69 -15.57
C ALA A 230 -44.25 -13.29 -15.48
N LEU A 231 -43.60 -13.28 -14.29
CA LEU A 231 -42.29 -13.90 -14.07
C LEU A 231 -42.27 -15.40 -14.33
N ARG A 232 -43.33 -16.14 -13.91
CA ARG A 232 -43.44 -17.57 -14.23
C ARG A 232 -43.60 -17.81 -15.72
N GLN A 233 -44.40 -17.01 -16.41
CA GLN A 233 -44.62 -17.11 -17.86
C GLN A 233 -43.36 -16.76 -18.63
N LEU A 234 -42.62 -15.70 -18.20
CA LEU A 234 -41.34 -15.32 -18.80
C LEU A 234 -40.26 -16.39 -18.55
N GLY A 235 -40.25 -17.00 -17.36
CA GLY A 235 -39.36 -18.13 -17.06
C GLY A 235 -39.67 -19.37 -17.94
N ALA A 236 -40.95 -19.70 -18.13
CA ALA A 236 -41.37 -20.80 -19.05
C ALA A 236 -40.97 -20.51 -20.51
N LYS A 237 -40.96 -19.24 -20.93
CA LYS A 237 -40.49 -18.80 -22.27
C LYS A 237 -38.95 -18.65 -22.32
N LEU A 238 -38.19 -18.98 -21.28
CA LEU A 238 -36.73 -18.78 -21.15
C LEU A 238 -36.27 -17.36 -21.47
N LEU A 239 -37.10 -16.37 -21.20
CA LEU A 239 -36.77 -14.94 -21.36
C LEU A 239 -36.17 -14.33 -20.10
N VAL A 240 -36.46 -14.93 -18.95
CA VAL A 240 -35.94 -14.51 -17.63
C VAL A 240 -35.24 -15.67 -16.93
N GLU A 241 -34.13 -15.39 -16.30
CA GLU A 241 -33.34 -16.34 -15.55
C GLU A 241 -33.39 -15.97 -14.05
N THR A 242 -33.23 -16.95 -13.18
CA THR A 242 -33.18 -16.76 -11.73
C THR A 242 -31.80 -17.15 -11.23
N ASP A 243 -31.12 -16.25 -10.48
CA ASP A 243 -29.84 -16.55 -9.87
C ASP A 243 -29.97 -17.43 -8.63
N SER A 244 -28.86 -17.91 -8.08
CA SER A 244 -28.81 -18.74 -6.86
C SER A 244 -29.37 -18.08 -5.60
N ARG A 245 -29.62 -16.78 -5.64
CA ARG A 245 -30.25 -15.99 -4.57
C ARG A 245 -31.71 -15.66 -4.82
N GLY A 246 -32.33 -16.28 -5.84
CA GLY A 246 -33.72 -16.04 -6.19
C GLY A 246 -34.01 -14.69 -6.84
N ARG A 247 -32.99 -14.00 -7.42
CA ARG A 247 -33.16 -12.73 -8.11
C ARG A 247 -33.31 -12.99 -9.62
N TYR A 248 -34.14 -12.20 -10.26
CA TYR A 248 -34.47 -12.32 -11.67
C TYR A 248 -33.63 -11.42 -12.55
N GLY A 249 -33.12 -11.96 -13.64
CA GLY A 249 -32.37 -11.25 -14.69
C GLY A 249 -32.76 -11.73 -16.06
N VAL A 250 -32.21 -11.11 -17.10
CA VAL A 250 -32.38 -11.52 -18.49
C VAL A 250 -31.04 -11.87 -19.12
N HIS A 251 -31.03 -12.91 -19.94
CA HIS A 251 -29.84 -13.25 -20.74
C HIS A 251 -29.49 -12.11 -21.72
N ASP A 252 -28.21 -11.96 -22.04
CA ASP A 252 -27.71 -10.82 -22.83
C ASP A 252 -28.34 -10.72 -24.21
N LEU A 253 -28.61 -11.85 -24.89
CA LEU A 253 -29.32 -11.85 -26.17
C LEU A 253 -30.75 -11.29 -26.04
N VAL A 254 -31.44 -11.62 -24.95
CA VAL A 254 -32.77 -11.08 -24.66
C VAL A 254 -32.66 -9.58 -24.32
N ARG A 255 -31.64 -9.19 -23.57
CA ARG A 255 -31.35 -7.79 -23.22
C ARG A 255 -31.15 -6.94 -24.47
N GLU A 256 -30.23 -7.36 -25.34
CA GLU A 256 -29.89 -6.64 -26.57
C GLU A 256 -31.10 -6.52 -27.52
N ALA A 257 -31.81 -7.63 -27.70
CA ALA A 257 -33.01 -7.64 -28.51
C ALA A 257 -34.11 -6.74 -27.90
N MET A 258 -34.35 -6.81 -26.59
CA MET A 258 -35.37 -5.98 -25.91
C MET A 258 -35.03 -4.50 -26.02
N VAL A 259 -33.79 -4.11 -25.70
CA VAL A 259 -33.34 -2.70 -25.78
C VAL A 259 -33.49 -2.16 -27.20
N SER A 260 -33.20 -2.98 -28.25
CA SER A 260 -33.36 -2.56 -29.63
C SER A 260 -34.83 -2.43 -30.08
N LEU A 261 -35.77 -3.09 -29.41
CA LEU A 261 -37.20 -3.08 -29.71
C LEU A 261 -38.01 -2.06 -28.90
N LEU A 262 -37.41 -1.48 -27.85
CA LEU A 262 -38.12 -0.57 -26.97
C LEU A 262 -38.34 0.79 -27.63
N PRO A 263 -39.60 1.23 -27.78
CA PRO A 263 -39.90 2.61 -28.10
C PRO A 263 -39.38 3.57 -27.02
N PRO A 264 -39.02 4.80 -27.35
CA PRO A 264 -38.49 5.78 -26.40
C PRO A 264 -39.40 5.99 -25.17
N ASP A 265 -40.73 5.98 -25.37
CA ASP A 265 -41.71 6.17 -24.28
C ASP A 265 -41.75 4.96 -23.33
N GLU A 266 -41.69 3.73 -23.86
CA GLU A 266 -41.62 2.51 -23.04
C GLU A 266 -40.26 2.45 -22.29
N ALA A 267 -39.17 2.83 -22.93
CA ALA A 267 -37.86 2.91 -22.31
C ALA A 267 -37.84 3.93 -21.15
N ARG A 268 -38.42 5.13 -21.38
CA ARG A 268 -38.61 6.16 -20.36
C ARG A 268 -39.41 5.62 -19.17
N ALA A 269 -40.58 5.03 -19.42
CA ALA A 269 -41.43 4.48 -18.37
C ALA A 269 -40.72 3.36 -17.58
N ALA A 270 -39.91 2.53 -18.24
CA ALA A 270 -39.13 1.50 -17.58
C ALA A 270 -38.00 2.10 -16.71
N HIS A 271 -37.29 3.14 -17.15
CA HIS A 271 -36.31 3.85 -16.35
C HIS A 271 -36.94 4.53 -15.13
N GLU A 272 -38.08 5.19 -15.26
CA GLU A 272 -38.85 5.78 -14.15
C GLU A 272 -39.30 4.73 -13.15
N GLY A 273 -39.80 3.60 -13.64
CA GLY A 273 -40.18 2.47 -12.79
C GLY A 273 -39.00 1.87 -12.01
N LEU A 274 -37.79 1.80 -12.65
CA LEU A 274 -36.59 1.34 -12.00
C LEU A 274 -36.12 2.31 -10.90
N LEU A 275 -36.18 3.61 -11.13
CA LEU A 275 -35.83 4.60 -10.10
C LEU A 275 -36.71 4.44 -8.85
N ALA A 276 -38.03 4.25 -9.02
CA ALA A 276 -38.98 4.10 -7.91
C ALA A 276 -38.70 2.89 -7.01
N VAL A 277 -38.03 1.85 -7.54
CA VAL A 277 -37.80 0.61 -6.80
C VAL A 277 -36.35 0.40 -6.37
N LEU A 278 -35.35 0.95 -7.10
CA LEU A 278 -33.92 0.76 -6.81
C LEU A 278 -33.47 1.37 -5.47
N GLU A 279 -34.12 2.42 -5.01
CA GLU A 279 -33.81 3.01 -3.70
C GLU A 279 -34.08 2.05 -2.53
N ARG A 280 -35.00 1.13 -2.70
CA ARG A 280 -35.44 0.17 -1.68
C ARG A 280 -34.89 -1.24 -1.90
N GLU A 281 -34.19 -1.47 -3.01
CA GLU A 281 -33.55 -2.75 -3.29
C GLU A 281 -32.36 -2.96 -2.34
N PRO A 282 -32.18 -4.17 -1.78
CA PRO A 282 -31.05 -4.50 -0.90
C PRO A 282 -29.75 -4.63 -1.69
N LEU A 283 -29.26 -3.51 -2.20
CA LEU A 283 -28.02 -3.39 -2.94
C LEU A 283 -26.93 -2.72 -2.09
N PRO A 284 -25.66 -3.09 -2.27
CA PRO A 284 -24.56 -2.29 -1.74
C PRO A 284 -24.66 -0.83 -2.18
N ALA A 285 -24.32 0.12 -1.31
CA ALA A 285 -24.52 1.55 -1.55
C ALA A 285 -23.95 2.02 -2.90
N VAL A 286 -22.72 1.61 -3.23
CA VAL A 286 -22.04 1.95 -4.50
C VAL A 286 -22.81 1.44 -5.72
N VAL A 287 -23.26 0.18 -5.67
CA VAL A 287 -24.01 -0.44 -6.79
C VAL A 287 -25.34 0.28 -6.99
N ARG A 288 -26.04 0.63 -5.91
CA ARG A 288 -27.29 1.38 -5.97
C ARG A 288 -27.08 2.76 -6.57
N VAL A 289 -26.05 3.50 -6.11
CA VAL A 289 -25.79 4.85 -6.61
C VAL A 289 -25.46 4.83 -8.10
N ARG A 290 -24.61 3.92 -8.58
CA ARG A 290 -24.34 3.74 -10.01
C ARG A 290 -25.61 3.47 -10.80
N ALA A 291 -26.47 2.57 -10.30
CA ALA A 291 -27.70 2.21 -11.01
C ALA A 291 -28.65 3.40 -11.12
N VAL A 292 -28.90 4.10 -10.01
CA VAL A 292 -29.77 5.29 -9.99
C VAL A 292 -29.22 6.39 -10.90
N CYS A 293 -27.91 6.70 -10.82
CA CYS A 293 -27.27 7.70 -11.68
C CYS A 293 -27.40 7.38 -13.17
N ARG A 294 -27.29 6.10 -13.55
CA ARG A 294 -27.48 5.65 -14.94
C ARG A 294 -28.90 5.90 -15.43
N HIS A 295 -29.91 5.59 -14.63
CA HIS A 295 -31.30 5.79 -15.03
C HIS A 295 -31.66 7.27 -15.09
N LEU A 296 -31.20 8.10 -14.16
CA LEU A 296 -31.35 9.55 -14.21
C LEU A 296 -30.69 10.15 -15.45
N GLN A 297 -29.50 9.67 -15.82
CA GLN A 297 -28.82 10.07 -17.04
C GLN A 297 -29.60 9.67 -18.30
N ALA A 298 -30.12 8.45 -18.36
CA ALA A 298 -30.92 7.98 -19.49
C ALA A 298 -32.22 8.77 -19.68
N LEU A 299 -32.78 9.28 -18.57
CA LEU A 299 -33.96 10.15 -18.58
C LEU A 299 -33.63 11.64 -18.89
N GLY A 300 -32.36 12.00 -19.02
CA GLY A 300 -31.92 13.39 -19.19
C GLY A 300 -32.12 14.25 -17.93
N GLN A 301 -32.35 13.64 -16.76
CA GLN A 301 -32.59 14.33 -15.49
C GLN A 301 -31.27 14.68 -14.80
N HIS A 302 -30.47 15.53 -15.45
CA HIS A 302 -29.11 15.85 -15.00
C HIS A 302 -29.07 16.60 -13.66
N GLU A 303 -30.05 17.48 -13.37
CA GLU A 303 -30.16 18.18 -12.07
C GLU A 303 -30.49 17.21 -10.96
N ALA A 304 -31.47 16.33 -11.16
CA ALA A 304 -31.83 15.30 -10.18
C ALA A 304 -30.64 14.36 -9.91
N ARG A 305 -29.87 13.99 -10.96
CA ARG A 305 -28.67 13.20 -10.83
C ARG A 305 -27.59 13.91 -9.98
N ALA A 306 -27.36 15.20 -10.21
CA ALA A 306 -26.39 15.99 -9.44
C ALA A 306 -26.81 16.07 -7.97
N ALA A 307 -28.09 16.36 -7.70
CA ALA A 307 -28.64 16.42 -6.34
C ALA A 307 -28.54 15.04 -5.63
N PHE A 308 -28.82 13.95 -6.33
CA PHE A 308 -28.71 12.59 -5.78
C PHE A 308 -27.25 12.25 -5.45
N ILE A 309 -26.28 12.53 -6.34
CA ILE A 309 -24.85 12.29 -6.09
C ILE A 309 -24.39 13.07 -4.85
N VAL A 310 -24.78 14.33 -4.72
CA VAL A 310 -24.44 15.17 -3.56
C VAL A 310 -25.02 14.58 -2.26
N ALA A 311 -26.29 14.13 -2.29
CA ALA A 311 -26.92 13.49 -1.13
C ALA A 311 -26.24 12.18 -0.72
N GLN A 312 -25.66 11.44 -1.66
CA GLN A 312 -24.93 10.20 -1.41
C GLN A 312 -23.43 10.40 -1.17
N ALA A 313 -22.91 11.63 -1.26
CA ALA A 313 -21.48 11.90 -1.15
C ALA A 313 -20.89 11.44 0.18
N GLU A 314 -21.49 11.82 1.30
CA GLU A 314 -21.01 11.45 2.63
C GLU A 314 -21.12 9.93 2.92
N PRO A 315 -22.21 9.24 2.60
CA PRO A 315 -22.28 7.79 2.64
C PRO A 315 -21.20 7.10 1.81
N LEU A 316 -20.97 7.52 0.56
CA LEU A 316 -19.94 6.93 -0.31
C LEU A 316 -18.53 7.12 0.27
N VAL A 317 -18.21 8.32 0.73
CA VAL A 317 -16.91 8.61 1.36
C VAL A 317 -16.70 7.76 2.61
N ARG A 318 -17.71 7.58 3.46
CA ARG A 318 -17.63 6.72 4.65
C ARG A 318 -17.41 5.25 4.32
N HIS A 319 -17.98 4.77 3.23
CA HIS A 319 -17.80 3.39 2.76
C HIS A 319 -16.54 3.20 1.90
N GLY A 320 -15.64 4.18 1.84
CA GLY A 320 -14.37 4.06 1.12
C GLY A 320 -14.50 4.14 -0.41
N ALA A 321 -15.61 4.68 -0.94
CA ALA A 321 -15.88 4.82 -2.38
C ALA A 321 -15.71 6.28 -2.86
N ALA A 322 -14.69 6.96 -2.39
CA ALA A 322 -14.43 8.36 -2.73
C ALA A 322 -13.99 8.55 -4.20
N ASP A 323 -13.29 7.57 -4.77
CA ASP A 323 -12.93 7.50 -6.19
C ASP A 323 -14.15 7.38 -7.10
N GLU A 324 -15.07 6.50 -6.74
CA GLU A 324 -16.35 6.36 -7.43
C GLU A 324 -17.14 7.67 -7.38
N LEU A 325 -17.18 8.32 -6.23
CA LEU A 325 -17.81 9.63 -6.08
C LEU A 325 -17.17 10.65 -7.02
N LEU A 326 -15.84 10.70 -7.12
CA LEU A 326 -15.14 11.58 -8.06
C LEU A 326 -15.54 11.30 -9.50
N GLY A 327 -15.53 10.03 -9.94
CA GLY A 327 -15.95 9.65 -11.28
C GLY A 327 -17.37 10.08 -11.61
N LEU A 328 -18.30 9.94 -10.65
CA LEU A 328 -19.69 10.38 -10.81
C LEU A 328 -19.77 11.91 -10.91
N LEU A 329 -19.06 12.65 -10.08
CA LEU A 329 -19.05 14.13 -10.07
C LEU A 329 -18.37 14.69 -11.33
N ASP A 330 -17.27 14.08 -11.79
CA ASP A 330 -16.58 14.48 -13.03
C ASP A 330 -17.42 14.25 -14.28
N SER A 331 -18.33 13.28 -14.26
CA SER A 331 -19.27 12.99 -15.34
C SER A 331 -20.44 13.97 -15.45
N LEU A 332 -20.57 14.92 -14.48
CA LEU A 332 -21.60 15.96 -14.54
C LEU A 332 -21.24 17.07 -15.53
N PRO A 333 -22.22 17.60 -16.31
CA PRO A 333 -22.01 18.78 -17.14
C PRO A 333 -21.49 19.95 -16.31
N GLY A 334 -20.64 20.79 -16.93
CA GLY A 334 -20.02 21.94 -16.26
C GLY A 334 -21.00 22.93 -15.63
N GLU A 335 -22.15 23.10 -16.25
CA GLU A 335 -23.25 23.97 -15.80
C GLU A 335 -23.85 23.51 -14.45
N LEU A 336 -23.75 22.23 -14.12
CA LEU A 336 -24.25 21.63 -12.89
C LEU A 336 -23.20 21.57 -11.78
N ARG A 337 -22.02 22.13 -11.98
CA ARG A 337 -20.99 22.22 -10.93
C ARG A 337 -21.31 23.29 -9.90
N THR A 338 -22.47 23.16 -9.25
CA THR A 338 -22.91 24.01 -8.16
C THR A 338 -21.91 24.04 -7.00
N ALA A 339 -22.05 24.96 -6.07
CA ALA A 339 -21.20 25.02 -4.89
C ALA A 339 -21.25 23.74 -4.04
N GLN A 340 -22.41 23.09 -3.97
CA GLN A 340 -22.57 21.78 -3.28
C GLN A 340 -21.82 20.66 -3.99
N VAL A 341 -21.88 20.58 -5.33
CA VAL A 341 -21.13 19.62 -6.15
C VAL A 341 -19.62 19.83 -5.97
N ARG A 342 -19.15 21.10 -6.01
CA ARG A 342 -17.74 21.44 -5.80
C ARG A 342 -17.26 21.09 -4.39
N LEU A 343 -18.07 21.29 -3.36
CA LEU A 343 -17.74 20.86 -2.00
C LEU A 343 -17.66 19.32 -1.87
N ALA A 344 -18.62 18.61 -2.46
CA ALA A 344 -18.58 17.14 -2.49
C ALA A 344 -17.32 16.62 -3.20
N HIS A 345 -16.95 17.24 -4.32
CA HIS A 345 -15.74 16.95 -5.09
C HIS A 345 -14.47 17.19 -4.26
N ALA A 346 -14.36 18.35 -3.61
CA ALA A 346 -13.24 18.66 -2.72
C ALA A 346 -13.15 17.69 -1.53
N ARG A 347 -14.29 17.31 -0.92
CA ARG A 347 -14.32 16.30 0.15
C ARG A 347 -13.79 14.93 -0.31
N ALA A 348 -14.20 14.49 -1.50
CA ALA A 348 -13.72 13.23 -2.07
C ALA A 348 -12.20 13.29 -2.34
N ARG A 349 -11.69 14.39 -2.91
CA ARG A 349 -10.25 14.60 -3.11
C ARG A 349 -9.45 14.59 -1.81
N VAL A 350 -9.96 15.29 -0.79
CA VAL A 350 -9.32 15.28 0.54
C VAL A 350 -9.28 13.88 1.13
N ARG A 351 -10.34 13.09 0.93
CA ARG A 351 -10.37 11.69 1.38
C ARG A 351 -9.31 10.84 0.68
N LEU A 352 -9.07 11.09 -0.61
CA LEU A 352 -8.07 10.41 -1.44
C LEU A 352 -6.67 11.00 -1.30
N LEU A 353 -6.47 11.99 -0.42
CA LEU A 353 -5.21 12.73 -0.25
C LEU A 353 -4.72 13.51 -1.49
N ASP A 354 -5.61 13.89 -2.40
CA ASP A 354 -5.28 14.84 -3.47
C ASP A 354 -5.40 16.28 -2.97
N LEU A 355 -4.60 16.62 -1.97
CA LEU A 355 -4.66 17.92 -1.30
C LEU A 355 -4.21 19.07 -2.22
N ARG A 356 -3.27 18.77 -3.13
CA ARG A 356 -2.76 19.78 -4.09
C ARG A 356 -3.83 20.31 -5.01
N ARG A 357 -4.82 19.50 -5.38
CA ARG A 357 -5.97 19.92 -6.18
C ARG A 357 -7.14 20.40 -5.33
N ALA A 358 -7.36 19.79 -4.18
CA ALA A 358 -8.46 20.15 -3.29
C ALA A 358 -8.33 21.58 -2.72
N TYR A 359 -7.11 21.99 -2.36
CA TYR A 359 -6.86 23.27 -1.69
C TYR A 359 -7.24 24.49 -2.54
N PRO A 360 -6.72 24.67 -3.77
CA PRO A 360 -7.10 25.80 -4.63
C PRO A 360 -8.59 25.78 -4.99
N GLU A 361 -9.19 24.61 -5.16
CA GLU A 361 -10.63 24.46 -5.43
C GLU A 361 -11.48 24.99 -4.26
N LEU A 362 -11.11 24.65 -3.02
CA LEU A 362 -11.77 25.13 -1.81
C LEU A 362 -11.61 26.63 -1.61
N LEU A 363 -10.42 27.20 -1.88
CA LEU A 363 -10.19 28.65 -1.83
C LEU A 363 -11.06 29.40 -2.83
N ALA A 364 -11.13 28.91 -4.08
CA ALA A 364 -11.97 29.48 -5.11
C ALA A 364 -13.46 29.35 -4.77
N LEU A 365 -13.86 28.23 -4.15
CA LEU A 365 -15.24 28.05 -3.70
C LEU A 365 -15.61 29.03 -2.57
N ARG A 366 -14.73 29.17 -1.58
CA ARG A 366 -14.93 30.16 -0.50
C ARG A 366 -15.08 31.58 -1.05
N ALA A 367 -14.16 32.00 -1.90
CA ALA A 367 -14.22 33.36 -2.51
C ALA A 367 -15.53 33.56 -3.28
N SER A 368 -16.04 32.54 -3.99
CA SER A 368 -17.32 32.62 -4.69
C SER A 368 -18.53 32.78 -3.74
N LEU A 369 -18.48 32.14 -2.57
CA LEU A 369 -19.53 32.22 -1.54
C LEU A 369 -19.49 33.56 -0.79
N GLU A 370 -18.30 34.15 -0.58
CA GLU A 370 -18.11 35.47 0.02
C GLU A 370 -18.62 36.58 -0.92
N ALA A 371 -18.31 36.50 -2.21
CA ALA A 371 -18.80 37.44 -3.22
C ALA A 371 -20.32 37.42 -3.36
N ALA A 372 -20.96 36.25 -3.14
CA ALA A 372 -22.41 36.13 -3.15
C ALA A 372 -23.10 36.60 -1.83
N ALA A 373 -22.35 37.02 -0.82
CA ALA A 373 -22.88 37.39 0.51
C ALA A 373 -23.59 38.76 0.54
N GLY A 374 -23.55 39.55 -0.53
CA GLY A 374 -24.27 40.84 -0.63
C GLY A 374 -25.77 40.72 -0.86
N ALA A 375 -26.35 39.54 -1.07
CA ALA A 375 -27.77 39.28 -1.20
C ALA A 375 -28.30 38.54 0.04
N PRO A 376 -29.57 38.70 0.47
CA PRO A 376 -30.14 37.95 1.60
C PRO A 376 -30.01 36.47 1.29
N ALA A 377 -29.10 35.81 2.03
CA ALA A 377 -28.74 34.44 1.78
C ALA A 377 -29.78 33.48 2.36
N PRO A 378 -30.26 32.45 1.62
CA PRO A 378 -31.04 31.36 2.21
C PRO A 378 -30.18 30.59 3.22
N GLU A 379 -30.81 29.98 4.25
CA GLU A 379 -30.16 29.18 5.29
C GLU A 379 -29.22 28.07 4.72
N SER A 380 -29.50 27.61 3.50
CA SER A 380 -28.65 26.65 2.77
C SER A 380 -27.22 27.16 2.49
N ASN A 381 -27.02 28.49 2.41
CA ASN A 381 -25.70 29.05 2.15
C ASN A 381 -24.83 29.13 3.42
N GLU A 382 -25.42 29.19 4.60
CA GLU A 382 -24.69 29.19 5.88
C GLU A 382 -24.09 27.79 6.16
N SER A 383 -24.90 26.75 6.03
CA SER A 383 -24.44 25.35 6.13
C SER A 383 -23.35 25.00 5.10
N LEU A 384 -23.45 25.56 3.90
CA LEU A 384 -22.44 25.37 2.86
C LEU A 384 -21.13 26.07 3.21
N ARG A 385 -21.19 27.33 3.73
CA ARG A 385 -20.00 28.04 4.22
C ARG A 385 -19.32 27.33 5.37
N GLU A 386 -20.09 26.82 6.33
CA GLU A 386 -19.59 26.00 7.43
C GLU A 386 -18.90 24.74 6.89
N GLY A 387 -19.53 24.02 5.96
CA GLY A 387 -18.95 22.84 5.33
C GLY A 387 -17.66 23.11 4.55
N VAL A 388 -17.58 24.21 3.79
CA VAL A 388 -16.37 24.63 3.07
C VAL A 388 -15.28 25.01 4.08
N GLY A 389 -15.61 25.82 5.10
CA GLY A 389 -14.69 26.23 6.15
C GLY A 389 -14.07 25.03 6.86
N ALA A 390 -14.88 24.06 7.27
CA ALA A 390 -14.40 22.86 7.98
C ALA A 390 -13.43 22.02 7.14
N VAL A 391 -13.67 21.88 5.84
CA VAL A 391 -12.75 21.16 4.94
C VAL A 391 -11.49 21.96 4.67
N LEU A 392 -11.63 23.28 4.43
CA LEU A 392 -10.51 24.17 4.14
C LEU A 392 -9.54 24.27 5.32
N VAL A 393 -10.04 24.43 6.54
CA VAL A 393 -9.24 24.43 7.77
C VAL A 393 -8.39 23.16 7.87
N ARG A 394 -9.01 22.01 7.66
CA ARG A 394 -8.30 20.73 7.72
C ARG A 394 -7.21 20.62 6.65
N VAL A 395 -7.50 21.06 5.42
CA VAL A 395 -6.50 21.04 4.34
C VAL A 395 -5.38 22.04 4.62
N ALA A 396 -5.70 23.23 5.12
CA ALA A 396 -4.70 24.22 5.51
C ALA A 396 -3.77 23.71 6.62
N LEU A 397 -4.29 23.00 7.61
CA LEU A 397 -3.47 22.34 8.65
C LEU A 397 -2.54 21.26 8.04
N PHE A 398 -3.05 20.44 7.12
CA PHE A 398 -2.25 19.42 6.46
C PHE A 398 -1.17 20.00 5.55
N ALA A 399 -1.47 21.14 4.91
CA ALA A 399 -0.55 21.89 4.07
C ALA A 399 0.36 22.84 4.87
N LEU A 400 0.22 22.89 6.20
CA LEU A 400 0.97 23.76 7.10
C LEU A 400 0.89 25.23 6.68
N GLU A 401 -0.34 25.72 6.48
CA GLU A 401 -0.69 27.10 6.15
C GLU A 401 -1.42 27.76 7.34
N PRO A 402 -0.70 28.15 8.42
CA PRO A 402 -1.33 28.62 9.66
C PRO A 402 -2.17 29.87 9.47
N ASP A 403 -1.71 30.84 8.67
CA ASP A 403 -2.44 32.07 8.43
C ASP A 403 -3.76 31.86 7.68
N ALA A 404 -3.77 30.93 6.72
CA ALA A 404 -4.99 30.56 6.01
C ALA A 404 -5.96 29.79 6.91
N CYS A 405 -5.44 28.95 7.79
CA CYS A 405 -6.20 28.24 8.80
C CYS A 405 -6.86 29.23 9.78
N GLU A 406 -6.11 30.19 10.33
CA GLU A 406 -6.59 31.19 11.29
C GLU A 406 -7.69 32.08 10.69
N ARG A 407 -7.44 32.70 9.53
CA ARG A 407 -8.46 33.47 8.82
C ARG A 407 -9.73 32.68 8.53
N THR A 408 -9.60 31.40 8.22
CA THR A 408 -10.78 30.60 7.94
C THR A 408 -11.55 30.29 9.22
N LEU A 409 -10.87 29.94 10.32
CA LEU A 409 -11.50 29.70 11.62
C LEU A 409 -12.20 30.94 12.17
N GLU A 410 -11.58 32.12 12.05
CA GLU A 410 -12.17 33.41 12.48
C GLU A 410 -13.43 33.77 11.68
N SER A 411 -13.50 33.35 10.41
CA SER A 411 -14.66 33.63 9.55
C SER A 411 -15.76 32.54 9.63
N MET A 412 -15.54 31.47 10.35
CA MET A 412 -16.55 30.40 10.50
C MET A 412 -17.70 30.85 11.43
N PRO A 413 -18.93 30.44 11.11
CA PRO A 413 -20.06 30.69 12.01
C PRO A 413 -19.93 29.95 13.33
N VAL A 414 -20.74 30.31 14.30
CA VAL A 414 -20.87 29.56 15.56
C VAL A 414 -21.23 28.11 15.23
N PRO A 415 -20.57 27.11 15.88
CA PRO A 415 -20.81 25.71 15.56
C PRO A 415 -22.28 25.31 15.66
N SER A 416 -22.82 24.75 14.59
CA SER A 416 -24.22 24.31 14.52
C SER A 416 -24.47 22.97 15.24
N SER A 417 -23.42 22.22 15.57
CA SER A 417 -23.50 20.91 16.23
C SER A 417 -22.26 20.61 17.07
N ALA A 418 -22.37 19.64 17.98
CA ALA A 418 -21.25 19.17 18.78
C ALA A 418 -20.09 18.61 17.92
N GLU A 419 -20.38 18.03 16.76
CA GLU A 419 -19.37 17.53 15.82
C GLU A 419 -18.58 18.69 15.20
N VAL A 420 -19.26 19.74 14.76
CA VAL A 420 -18.60 20.93 14.19
C VAL A 420 -17.80 21.67 15.26
N PHE A 421 -18.35 21.77 16.48
CA PHE A 421 -17.61 22.31 17.63
C PHE A 421 -16.32 21.56 17.87
N LEU A 422 -16.36 20.23 17.92
CA LEU A 422 -15.16 19.41 18.11
C LEU A 422 -14.15 19.60 16.98
N GLN A 423 -14.60 19.70 15.73
CA GLN A 423 -13.72 19.94 14.60
C GLN A 423 -13.04 21.30 14.69
N GLN A 424 -13.78 22.36 15.04
CA GLN A 424 -13.21 23.70 15.22
C GLN A 424 -12.25 23.76 16.42
N LEU A 425 -12.58 23.13 17.55
CA LEU A 425 -11.74 23.04 18.73
C LEU A 425 -10.40 22.38 18.39
N LEU A 426 -10.43 21.20 17.78
CA LEU A 426 -9.22 20.46 17.38
C LEU A 426 -8.38 21.25 16.36
N ALA A 427 -9.01 21.99 15.49
CA ALA A 427 -8.32 22.83 14.53
C ALA A 427 -7.64 24.03 15.22
N TRP A 428 -8.31 24.75 16.12
CA TRP A 428 -7.75 25.83 16.90
C TRP A 428 -6.57 25.35 17.76
N THR A 429 -6.71 24.23 18.44
CA THR A 429 -5.63 23.65 19.26
C THR A 429 -4.43 23.26 18.43
N ALA A 430 -4.62 22.62 17.26
CA ALA A 430 -3.55 22.30 16.34
C ALA A 430 -2.86 23.55 15.80
N LEU A 431 -3.63 24.61 15.46
CA LEU A 431 -3.10 25.89 15.01
C LEU A 431 -2.23 26.55 16.08
N ARG A 432 -2.70 26.65 17.33
CA ARG A 432 -1.91 27.19 18.45
C ARG A 432 -0.65 26.40 18.70
N PHE A 433 -0.73 25.08 18.62
CA PHE A 433 0.46 24.22 18.69
C PHE A 433 1.44 24.53 17.55
N PHE A 434 1.00 24.64 16.32
CA PHE A 434 1.88 24.98 15.19
C PHE A 434 2.51 26.37 15.35
N GLN A 435 1.79 27.32 15.90
CA GLN A 435 2.32 28.65 16.23
C GLN A 435 3.31 28.63 17.42
N GLY A 436 3.61 27.47 18.01
CA GLY A 436 4.50 27.32 19.17
C GLY A 436 3.87 27.68 20.52
N ARG A 437 2.56 27.82 20.56
CA ARG A 437 1.77 28.21 21.74
C ARG A 437 1.15 26.97 22.41
N LEU A 438 2.03 26.01 22.80
CA LEU A 438 1.59 24.71 23.35
C LEU A 438 0.74 24.86 24.60
N ASP A 439 1.12 25.72 25.54
CA ASP A 439 0.41 25.87 26.82
C ASP A 439 -1.02 26.39 26.59
N GLU A 440 -1.21 27.31 25.65
CA GLU A 440 -2.54 27.76 25.25
C GLU A 440 -3.36 26.64 24.60
N SER A 441 -2.73 25.84 23.73
CA SER A 441 -3.36 24.68 23.12
C SER A 441 -3.84 23.69 24.17
N LEU A 442 -3.00 23.37 25.16
CA LEU A 442 -3.36 22.46 26.25
C LEU A 442 -4.47 23.04 27.14
N ALA A 443 -4.41 24.34 27.47
CA ALA A 443 -5.46 25.02 28.23
C ALA A 443 -6.81 25.03 27.51
N MET A 444 -6.83 25.18 26.19
CA MET A 444 -8.06 25.08 25.37
C MET A 444 -8.69 23.68 25.49
N LEU A 445 -7.88 22.60 25.46
CA LEU A 445 -8.35 21.23 25.60
C LEU A 445 -8.90 20.99 27.01
N ASP A 446 -8.24 21.49 28.04
CA ASP A 446 -8.68 21.38 29.45
C ASP A 446 -10.00 22.11 29.69
N ASN A 447 -10.14 23.35 29.20
CA ASN A 447 -11.37 24.13 29.31
C ASN A 447 -12.55 23.45 28.59
N ALA A 448 -12.31 22.92 27.39
CA ALA A 448 -13.33 22.20 26.65
C ALA A 448 -13.73 20.92 27.34
N GLY A 449 -12.77 20.20 27.94
CA GLY A 449 -13.00 18.99 28.74
C GLY A 449 -13.83 19.29 30.01
N ALA A 450 -13.53 20.39 30.69
CA ALA A 450 -14.29 20.81 31.88
C ALA A 450 -15.72 21.29 31.55
N ALA A 451 -15.94 21.80 30.32
CA ALA A 451 -17.25 22.35 29.89
C ALA A 451 -18.22 21.27 29.38
N THR A 452 -17.78 20.02 29.14
CA THR A 452 -18.64 18.99 28.56
C THR A 452 -18.55 17.66 29.31
N GLY A 453 -19.68 16.94 29.41
CA GLY A 453 -19.75 15.54 29.83
C GLY A 453 -19.72 14.55 28.63
N ASP A 454 -19.57 15.02 27.40
CA ASP A 454 -19.56 14.18 26.22
C ASP A 454 -18.25 13.37 26.16
N ARG A 455 -18.36 12.05 26.36
CA ARG A 455 -17.22 11.11 26.32
C ARG A 455 -16.40 11.21 25.05
N ARG A 456 -17.05 11.50 23.92
CA ARG A 456 -16.39 11.61 22.64
C ARG A 456 -15.51 12.86 22.55
N VAL A 457 -16.02 13.99 23.01
CA VAL A 457 -15.24 15.25 23.07
C VAL A 457 -14.04 15.06 23.99
N LEU A 458 -14.28 14.52 25.20
CA LEU A 458 -13.21 14.22 26.17
C LEU A 458 -12.13 13.29 25.60
N GLY A 459 -12.51 12.23 24.92
CA GLY A 459 -11.57 11.30 24.28
C GLY A 459 -10.72 11.94 23.21
N TRP A 460 -11.31 12.83 22.40
CA TRP A 460 -10.56 13.57 21.37
C TRP A 460 -9.66 14.66 21.94
N CYS A 461 -10.06 15.30 23.02
CA CYS A 461 -9.18 16.23 23.76
C CYS A 461 -7.96 15.48 24.31
N ALA A 462 -8.16 14.29 24.91
CA ALA A 462 -7.09 13.43 25.39
C ALA A 462 -6.15 12.97 24.25
N TYR A 463 -6.71 12.60 23.08
CA TYR A 463 -5.94 12.26 21.90
C TYR A 463 -5.07 13.42 21.41
N ALA A 464 -5.64 14.60 21.24
CA ALA A 464 -4.92 15.79 20.78
C ALA A 464 -3.80 16.17 21.76
N ARG A 465 -4.07 16.11 23.06
CA ARG A 465 -3.08 16.32 24.13
C ARG A 465 -1.93 15.32 24.01
N ALA A 466 -2.23 14.02 23.90
CA ALA A 466 -1.22 12.98 23.76
C ALA A 466 -0.34 13.19 22.54
N LEU A 467 -0.94 13.53 21.37
CA LEU A 467 -0.21 13.80 20.14
C LEU A 467 0.76 14.98 20.28
N MET A 468 0.30 16.09 20.86
CA MET A 468 1.14 17.28 21.05
C MET A 468 2.30 17.01 22.01
N LEU A 469 2.04 16.35 23.13
CA LEU A 469 3.07 15.96 24.09
C LEU A 469 4.07 14.96 23.48
N TRP A 470 3.59 14.04 22.64
CA TRP A 470 4.44 13.09 21.92
C TRP A 470 5.39 13.79 20.93
N ILE A 471 4.89 14.76 20.16
CA ILE A 471 5.71 15.56 19.22
C ILE A 471 6.73 16.40 20.00
N GLU A 472 6.31 16.97 21.13
CA GLU A 472 7.17 17.77 22.02
C GLU A 472 8.22 16.96 22.79
N GLY A 473 8.11 15.63 22.84
CA GLY A 473 9.01 14.78 23.59
C GLY A 473 8.82 14.88 25.11
N ARG A 474 7.63 15.26 25.59
CA ARG A 474 7.26 15.31 27.02
C ARG A 474 6.79 13.94 27.50
N ASP A 475 7.70 12.95 27.44
CA ASP A 475 7.37 11.54 27.61
C ASP A 475 6.81 11.20 29.01
N SER A 476 7.22 11.92 30.05
CA SER A 476 6.73 11.73 31.43
C SER A 476 5.23 12.04 31.61
N GLU A 477 4.64 12.80 30.67
CA GLU A 477 3.25 13.25 30.75
C GLU A 477 2.31 12.47 29.82
N LEU A 478 2.81 11.45 29.13
CA LEU A 478 2.04 10.73 28.11
C LEU A 478 1.08 9.66 28.67
N ALA A 479 1.37 9.11 29.84
CA ALA A 479 0.66 7.94 30.36
C ALA A 479 -0.80 8.21 30.66
N GLU A 480 -1.13 9.35 31.27
CA GLU A 480 -2.50 9.70 31.63
C GLU A 480 -3.38 10.03 30.43
N PRO A 481 -2.97 10.94 29.49
CA PRO A 481 -3.76 11.20 28.28
C PRO A 481 -3.96 9.95 27.43
N LEU A 482 -3.00 9.04 27.35
CA LEU A 482 -3.15 7.78 26.67
C LEU A 482 -4.26 6.92 27.30
N ALA A 483 -4.22 6.74 28.62
CA ALA A 483 -5.22 5.94 29.33
C ALA A 483 -6.63 6.52 29.15
N GLN A 484 -6.77 7.83 29.24
CA GLN A 484 -8.04 8.54 29.01
C GLN A 484 -8.52 8.35 27.56
N CYS A 485 -7.65 8.54 26.58
CA CYS A 485 -7.96 8.39 25.17
C CYS A 485 -8.47 6.97 24.86
N VAL A 486 -7.76 5.93 25.31
CA VAL A 486 -8.15 4.53 25.09
C VAL A 486 -9.49 4.25 25.76
N SER A 487 -9.66 4.57 27.07
CA SER A 487 -10.89 4.31 27.82
C SER A 487 -12.13 5.00 27.25
N LEU A 488 -11.98 6.21 26.69
CA LEU A 488 -13.10 7.00 26.19
C LEU A 488 -13.46 6.73 24.73
N LEU A 489 -12.50 6.24 23.90
CA LEU A 489 -12.66 6.01 22.47
C LEU A 489 -12.65 4.52 22.07
N GLU A 490 -12.48 3.59 23.03
CA GLU A 490 -12.44 2.14 22.74
C GLU A 490 -13.75 1.64 22.10
N ASP A 491 -14.90 2.13 22.59
CA ASP A 491 -16.22 1.77 22.10
C ASP A 491 -16.72 2.69 20.95
N ALA A 492 -15.88 3.61 20.48
CA ALA A 492 -16.26 4.47 19.37
C ALA A 492 -16.57 3.62 18.12
N PRO A 493 -17.67 3.92 17.39
CA PRO A 493 -17.98 3.16 16.17
C PRO A 493 -16.77 3.08 15.27
N LEU A 494 -16.69 2.03 14.44
CA LEU A 494 -15.67 1.81 13.39
C LEU A 494 -15.67 2.96 12.36
N ASP A 495 -15.55 4.19 12.85
CA ASP A 495 -15.28 5.35 12.04
C ASP A 495 -13.76 5.43 11.78
N SER A 496 -13.36 6.34 10.90
CA SER A 496 -11.96 6.56 10.50
C SER A 496 -10.98 6.87 11.64
N ARG A 497 -11.41 6.86 12.89
CA ARG A 497 -10.71 7.39 14.06
C ARG A 497 -10.08 6.28 14.92
N GLY A 498 -10.71 5.10 14.98
CA GLY A 498 -10.16 3.97 15.74
C GLY A 498 -8.72 3.60 15.37
N PRO A 499 -8.33 3.53 14.08
CA PRO A 499 -6.95 3.30 13.68
C PRO A 499 -5.97 4.37 14.16
N LEU A 500 -6.38 5.65 14.24
CA LEU A 500 -5.53 6.73 14.75
C LEU A 500 -5.25 6.58 16.25
N VAL A 501 -6.25 6.23 17.04
CA VAL A 501 -6.09 6.01 18.48
C VAL A 501 -5.13 4.84 18.72
N ALA A 502 -5.32 3.72 18.01
CA ALA A 502 -4.44 2.56 18.13
C ALA A 502 -3.00 2.87 17.66
N ALA A 503 -2.83 3.61 16.56
CA ALA A 503 -1.51 4.03 16.10
C ALA A 503 -0.82 4.96 17.10
N MET A 504 -1.52 5.95 17.66
CA MET A 504 -0.97 6.84 18.68
C MET A 504 -0.62 6.08 19.93
N SER A 505 -1.46 5.12 20.37
CA SER A 505 -1.15 4.24 21.49
C SER A 505 0.16 3.49 21.26
N ALA A 506 0.38 2.96 20.05
CA ALA A 506 1.64 2.30 19.70
C ALA A 506 2.85 3.23 19.78
N GLY A 507 2.73 4.45 19.27
CA GLY A 507 3.79 5.47 19.36
C GLY A 507 4.15 5.82 20.80
N ILE A 508 3.16 5.95 21.68
CA ILE A 508 3.37 6.26 23.10
C ILE A 508 3.95 5.04 23.85
N LEU A 509 3.38 3.85 23.63
CA LEU A 509 3.84 2.60 24.24
C LEU A 509 5.31 2.32 23.91
N SER A 510 5.74 2.59 22.67
CA SER A 510 7.15 2.42 22.28
C SER A 510 8.09 3.36 23.04
N ARG A 511 7.65 4.60 23.30
CA ARG A 511 8.40 5.55 24.13
C ARG A 511 8.48 5.15 25.60
N LEU A 512 7.47 4.44 26.09
CA LEU A 512 7.45 3.85 27.43
C LEU A 512 8.21 2.51 27.50
N GLY A 513 8.80 2.04 26.40
CA GLY A 513 9.53 0.77 26.31
C GLY A 513 8.64 -0.47 26.23
N ARG A 514 7.33 -0.31 26.06
CA ARG A 514 6.34 -1.38 26.00
C ARG A 514 6.14 -1.87 24.55
N PHE A 515 7.21 -2.41 23.94
CA PHE A 515 7.26 -2.71 22.51
C PHE A 515 6.28 -3.80 22.06
N THR A 516 6.09 -4.86 22.87
CA THR A 516 5.12 -5.92 22.56
C THR A 516 3.70 -5.39 22.43
N GLU A 517 3.32 -4.47 23.31
CA GLU A 517 2.01 -3.85 23.29
C GLU A 517 1.90 -2.82 22.15
N ALA A 518 3.00 -2.12 21.84
CA ALA A 518 3.06 -1.24 20.68
C ALA A 518 2.84 -2.01 19.36
N ASP A 519 3.48 -3.16 19.19
CA ASP A 519 3.30 -4.02 18.03
C ASP A 519 1.87 -4.55 17.91
N ALA A 520 1.26 -4.96 19.02
CA ALA A 520 -0.15 -5.37 19.06
C ALA A 520 -1.10 -4.23 18.67
N ALA A 521 -0.83 -3.01 19.16
CA ALA A 521 -1.61 -1.82 18.79
C ALA A 521 -1.44 -1.45 17.31
N LEU A 522 -0.23 -1.57 16.73
CA LEU A 522 -0.01 -1.39 15.29
C LEU A 522 -0.74 -2.43 14.45
N ALA A 523 -0.73 -3.69 14.86
CA ALA A 523 -1.46 -4.75 14.17
C ALA A 523 -2.97 -4.46 14.16
N SER A 524 -3.54 -4.09 15.32
CA SER A 524 -4.94 -3.68 15.43
C SER A 524 -5.25 -2.44 14.56
N ALA A 525 -4.36 -1.45 14.53
CA ALA A 525 -4.52 -0.27 13.69
C ALA A 525 -4.54 -0.63 12.20
N ARG A 526 -3.66 -1.53 11.75
CA ARG A 526 -3.63 -2.01 10.34
C ARG A 526 -4.88 -2.78 9.96
N GLU A 527 -5.35 -3.67 10.83
CA GLU A 527 -6.57 -4.43 10.60
C GLU A 527 -7.78 -3.51 10.44
N ARG A 528 -7.98 -2.57 11.39
CA ARG A 528 -9.07 -1.58 11.32
C ARG A 528 -8.93 -0.65 10.10
N LEU A 529 -7.72 -0.26 9.74
CA LEU A 529 -7.46 0.56 8.56
C LEU A 529 -7.80 -0.20 7.27
N GLY A 530 -7.47 -1.48 7.18
CA GLY A 530 -7.86 -2.36 6.07
C GLY A 530 -9.36 -2.34 5.79
N GLN A 531 -10.18 -2.18 6.85
CA GLN A 531 -11.64 -2.08 6.74
C GLN A 531 -12.15 -0.71 6.27
N LEU A 532 -11.34 0.36 6.31
CA LEU A 532 -11.78 1.74 6.10
C LEU A 532 -11.35 2.36 4.78
N GLY A 533 -10.36 1.81 4.07
CA GLY A 533 -9.85 2.37 2.82
C GLY A 533 -9.45 3.84 2.93
N ALA A 534 -8.66 4.22 3.94
CA ALA A 534 -8.33 5.60 4.24
C ALA A 534 -6.84 5.92 4.01
N PRO A 535 -6.43 6.39 2.81
CA PRO A 535 -5.02 6.60 2.46
C PRO A 535 -4.30 7.59 3.38
N ARG A 536 -5.02 8.60 3.92
CA ARG A 536 -4.46 9.52 4.91
C ARG A 536 -4.01 8.79 6.18
N LEU A 537 -4.88 7.94 6.70
CA LEU A 537 -4.59 7.16 7.90
C LEU A 537 -3.47 6.16 7.67
N ALA A 538 -3.35 5.63 6.46
CA ALA A 538 -2.25 4.76 6.08
C ALA A 538 -0.91 5.48 6.18
N LEU A 539 -0.80 6.71 5.67
CA LEU A 539 0.44 7.50 5.79
C LEU A 539 0.77 7.84 7.24
N GLU A 540 -0.21 8.22 8.05
CA GLU A 540 -0.01 8.49 9.48
C GLU A 540 0.43 7.23 10.22
N LEU A 541 -0.20 6.09 9.95
CA LEU A 541 0.17 4.81 10.54
C LEU A 541 1.57 4.35 10.13
N ASP A 542 1.93 4.51 8.85
CA ASP A 542 3.26 4.17 8.35
C ASP A 542 4.34 5.04 9.01
N CYS A 543 4.06 6.35 9.17
CA CYS A 543 4.94 7.27 9.90
C CYS A 543 5.13 6.83 11.35
N ILE A 544 4.04 6.58 12.09
CA ILE A 544 4.09 6.16 13.49
C ILE A 544 4.77 4.78 13.62
N SER A 545 4.47 3.84 12.72
CA SER A 545 5.13 2.53 12.69
C SER A 545 6.65 2.65 12.53
N ALA A 546 7.11 3.54 11.66
CA ALA A 546 8.54 3.80 11.49
C ALA A 546 9.17 4.40 12.77
N TRP A 547 8.45 5.27 13.47
CA TRP A 547 8.89 5.78 14.77
C TRP A 547 8.95 4.68 15.84
N VAL A 548 7.99 3.75 15.88
CA VAL A 548 8.02 2.59 16.79
C VAL A 548 9.24 1.73 16.52
N HIS A 549 9.56 1.44 15.27
CA HIS A 549 10.77 0.71 14.88
C HIS A 549 12.04 1.47 15.29
N ALA A 550 12.04 2.80 15.15
CA ALA A 550 13.16 3.64 15.57
C ALA A 550 13.41 3.56 17.06
N GLU A 551 12.36 3.66 17.89
CA GLU A 551 12.48 3.55 19.34
C GLU A 551 12.92 2.13 19.77
N GLY A 552 12.53 1.10 19.02
CA GLY A 552 13.00 -0.29 19.18
C GLY A 552 14.44 -0.56 18.73
N GLY A 553 15.13 0.45 18.18
CA GLY A 553 16.52 0.35 17.71
C GLY A 553 16.69 -0.19 16.29
N GLN A 554 15.62 -0.38 15.52
CA GLN A 554 15.64 -0.82 14.11
C GLN A 554 15.88 0.38 13.17
N ARG A 555 17.04 1.02 13.28
CA ARG A 555 17.30 2.35 12.70
C ARG A 555 17.30 2.37 11.17
N ARG A 556 17.90 1.36 10.51
CA ARG A 556 17.95 1.28 9.03
C ARG A 556 16.58 1.03 8.44
N ALA A 557 15.81 0.12 9.05
CA ALA A 557 14.44 -0.16 8.63
C ALA A 557 13.55 1.08 8.82
N ALA A 558 13.66 1.75 9.96
CA ALA A 558 12.94 2.99 10.24
C ALA A 558 13.30 4.10 9.24
N LEU A 559 14.59 4.29 8.93
CA LEU A 559 15.04 5.28 7.93
C LEU A 559 14.46 5.01 6.54
N ALA A 560 14.45 3.74 6.10
CA ALA A 560 13.88 3.35 4.82
C ALA A 560 12.37 3.63 4.78
N ALA A 561 11.63 3.22 5.81
CA ALA A 561 10.18 3.43 5.92
C ALA A 561 9.82 4.93 5.98
N LEU A 562 10.60 5.74 6.71
CA LEU A 562 10.40 7.19 6.80
C LEU A 562 10.60 7.87 5.44
N ARG A 563 11.63 7.49 4.66
CA ARG A 563 11.89 8.04 3.33
C ARG A 563 10.79 7.66 2.33
N GLU A 564 10.32 6.42 2.37
CA GLU A 564 9.20 5.98 1.53
C GLU A 564 7.93 6.75 1.87
N THR A 565 7.59 6.86 3.17
CA THR A 565 6.41 7.60 3.63
C THR A 565 6.53 9.10 3.33
N GLU A 566 7.72 9.70 3.46
CA GLU A 566 8.01 11.08 3.06
C GLU A 566 7.67 11.33 1.58
N ALA A 567 8.15 10.47 0.68
CA ALA A 567 7.91 10.60 -0.75
C ALA A 567 6.40 10.51 -1.10
N ARG A 568 5.68 9.61 -0.44
CA ARG A 568 4.23 9.47 -0.59
C ARG A 568 3.48 10.68 -0.04
N ALA A 569 3.88 11.20 1.12
CA ALA A 569 3.30 12.39 1.73
C ALA A 569 3.56 13.66 0.89
N GLU A 570 4.75 13.80 0.31
CA GLU A 570 5.10 14.88 -0.62
C GLU A 570 4.20 14.86 -1.86
N LYS A 571 4.04 13.69 -2.48
CA LYS A 571 3.16 13.51 -3.64
C LYS A 571 1.71 13.89 -3.33
N ALA A 572 1.24 13.54 -2.13
CA ALA A 572 -0.12 13.84 -1.66
C ALA A 572 -0.31 15.33 -1.26
N GLY A 573 0.75 16.08 -1.04
CA GLY A 573 0.70 17.42 -0.45
C GLY A 573 0.44 17.42 1.06
N TYR A 574 0.70 16.28 1.75
CA TYR A 574 0.49 16.14 3.19
C TYR A 574 1.76 16.55 3.95
N LEU A 575 1.99 17.86 4.04
CA LEU A 575 3.27 18.40 4.52
C LEU A 575 3.54 18.12 5.99
N PHE A 576 2.52 18.02 6.83
CA PHE A 576 2.69 17.69 8.24
C PHE A 576 3.37 16.31 8.44
N VAL A 577 2.86 15.26 7.80
CA VAL A 577 3.47 13.92 7.87
C VAL A 577 4.84 13.91 7.20
N ARG A 578 4.99 14.61 6.07
CA ARG A 578 6.28 14.77 5.40
C ARG A 578 7.36 15.33 6.34
N LEU A 579 7.05 16.41 7.07
CA LEU A 579 8.01 16.99 8.01
C LEU A 579 8.33 16.07 9.17
N LEU A 580 7.33 15.37 9.74
CA LEU A 580 7.58 14.37 10.77
C LEU A 580 8.49 13.24 10.29
N CYS A 581 8.30 12.77 9.05
CA CYS A 581 9.19 11.77 8.44
C CYS A 581 10.61 12.31 8.25
N ARG A 582 10.77 13.57 7.82
CA ARG A 582 12.08 14.21 7.65
C ARG A 582 12.82 14.38 8.99
N VAL A 583 12.12 14.77 10.03
CA VAL A 583 12.70 14.83 11.40
C VAL A 583 13.16 13.44 11.84
N GLY A 584 12.31 12.42 11.67
CA GLY A 584 12.65 11.05 12.00
C GLY A 584 13.85 10.52 11.21
N ALA A 585 13.88 10.76 9.90
CA ALA A 585 14.99 10.37 9.04
C ALA A 585 16.29 11.07 9.42
N GLY A 586 16.26 12.39 9.71
CA GLY A 586 17.40 13.15 10.22
C GLY A 586 17.93 12.57 11.55
N ARG A 587 17.02 12.22 12.47
CA ARG A 587 17.36 11.54 13.72
C ARG A 587 18.05 10.20 13.45
N MET A 588 17.47 9.34 12.60
CA MET A 588 18.06 8.03 12.27
C MET A 588 19.43 8.16 11.62
N LEU A 589 19.64 9.16 10.78
CA LEU A 589 20.96 9.44 10.20
C LEU A 589 21.98 9.79 11.27
N LEU A 590 21.64 10.64 12.25
CA LEU A 590 22.52 10.94 13.37
C LEU A 590 22.82 9.70 14.23
N GLU A 591 21.81 8.88 14.50
CA GLU A 591 21.96 7.65 15.27
C GLU A 591 22.80 6.59 14.53
N LEU A 592 22.75 6.54 13.21
CA LEU A 592 23.60 5.68 12.37
C LEU A 592 25.01 6.23 12.17
N GLY A 593 25.32 7.43 12.67
CA GLY A 593 26.63 8.08 12.52
C GLY A 593 26.82 8.80 11.19
N ARG A 594 25.76 8.99 10.39
CA ARG A 594 25.77 9.80 9.14
C ARG A 594 25.49 11.26 9.49
N ARG A 595 26.45 11.85 10.22
CA ARG A 595 26.28 13.13 10.92
C ARG A 595 26.03 14.31 9.98
N ALA A 596 26.80 14.38 8.88
CA ALA A 596 26.66 15.47 7.92
C ALA A 596 25.27 15.48 7.27
N GLU A 597 24.82 14.32 6.82
CA GLU A 597 23.49 14.18 6.22
C GLU A 597 22.37 14.45 7.22
N GLY A 598 22.47 13.91 8.43
CA GLY A 598 21.46 14.08 9.47
C GLY A 598 21.31 15.54 9.87
N ARG A 599 22.43 16.27 10.07
CA ARG A 599 22.43 17.70 10.35
C ARG A 599 21.82 18.50 9.22
N ALA A 600 22.29 18.30 8.00
CA ALA A 600 21.77 19.00 6.81
C ALA A 600 20.26 18.82 6.66
N GLN A 601 19.76 17.60 6.90
CA GLN A 601 18.32 17.33 6.82
C GLN A 601 17.53 18.05 7.91
N LEU A 602 18.02 18.07 9.16
CA LEU A 602 17.37 18.78 10.26
C LEU A 602 17.44 20.29 10.09
N ASP A 603 18.55 20.84 9.54
CA ASP A 603 18.68 22.26 9.20
C ASP A 603 17.64 22.67 8.17
N ALA A 604 17.48 21.90 7.13
CA ALA A 604 16.48 22.13 6.09
C ALA A 604 15.04 22.07 6.64
N VAL A 605 14.77 21.15 7.59
CA VAL A 605 13.47 21.12 8.26
C VAL A 605 13.24 22.37 9.11
N GLU A 606 14.23 22.79 9.90
CA GLU A 606 14.10 24.00 10.73
C GLU A 606 13.89 25.27 9.88
N GLU A 607 14.58 25.37 8.75
CA GLU A 607 14.38 26.48 7.80
C GLU A 607 12.98 26.48 7.21
N GLU A 608 12.50 25.33 6.76
CA GLU A 608 11.15 25.19 6.21
C GLU A 608 10.06 25.50 7.24
N VAL A 609 10.19 24.95 8.46
CA VAL A 609 9.26 25.18 9.58
C VAL A 609 9.19 26.67 9.94
N ARG A 610 10.35 27.36 9.94
CA ARG A 610 10.43 28.79 10.22
C ARG A 610 9.78 29.62 9.10
N ALA A 611 10.07 29.28 7.84
CA ALA A 611 9.51 29.95 6.69
C ALA A 611 7.97 29.85 6.63
N ARG A 612 7.41 28.75 7.13
CA ARG A 612 5.95 28.52 7.18
C ARG A 612 5.28 29.03 8.47
N GLY A 613 6.03 29.55 9.43
CA GLY A 613 5.47 29.97 10.71
C GLY A 613 4.96 28.84 11.62
N VAL A 614 5.36 27.57 11.37
CA VAL A 614 4.90 26.41 12.15
C VAL A 614 5.93 26.00 13.21
N VAL A 615 6.37 26.97 13.99
CA VAL A 615 7.50 26.86 14.93
C VAL A 615 7.31 25.79 16.02
N GLY A 616 6.08 25.35 16.30
CA GLY A 616 5.79 24.25 17.21
C GLY A 616 6.45 22.93 16.79
N LEU A 617 6.73 22.74 15.50
CA LEU A 617 7.44 21.55 15.01
C LEU A 617 8.97 21.65 15.14
N MET A 618 9.54 22.82 15.47
CA MET A 618 10.98 23.00 15.61
C MET A 618 11.55 22.17 16.76
N ARG A 619 10.78 21.96 17.83
CA ARG A 619 11.24 21.23 18.98
C ARG A 619 11.53 19.76 18.68
N ALA A 620 10.72 19.14 17.82
CA ALA A 620 10.97 17.78 17.36
C ALA A 620 12.35 17.65 16.67
N ALA A 621 12.73 18.60 15.82
CA ALA A 621 14.05 18.63 15.19
C ALA A 621 15.17 18.88 16.23
N ARG A 622 14.95 19.78 17.18
CA ARG A 622 15.92 20.04 18.27
C ARG A 622 16.12 18.85 19.17
N VAL A 623 15.05 18.15 19.56
CA VAL A 623 15.13 16.89 20.32
C VAL A 623 15.92 15.84 19.55
N ALA A 624 15.70 15.72 18.24
CA ALA A 624 16.47 14.81 17.39
C ALA A 624 17.98 15.12 17.42
N ARG A 625 18.36 16.40 17.46
CA ARG A 625 19.78 16.85 17.55
C ARG A 625 20.47 16.49 18.86
N THR A 626 19.72 16.30 19.96
CA THR A 626 20.32 15.88 21.23
C THR A 626 20.96 14.50 21.18
N LEU A 627 20.63 13.70 20.16
CA LEU A 627 21.20 12.39 19.91
C LEU A 627 22.46 12.42 19.02
N ASP A 628 22.86 13.60 18.56
CA ASP A 628 24.15 13.78 17.88
C ASP A 628 25.32 13.50 18.85
N VAL A 629 26.42 13.04 18.28
CA VAL A 629 27.63 12.81 19.05
C VAL A 629 28.25 14.17 19.39
N PRO A 630 28.36 14.52 20.68
CA PRO A 630 29.00 15.78 21.07
C PRO A 630 30.49 15.77 20.73
N GLY A 631 31.03 16.94 20.41
CA GLY A 631 32.44 17.11 20.13
C GLY A 631 33.30 16.71 21.34
N PRO A 632 34.61 16.56 21.14
CA PRO A 632 35.55 16.09 22.20
C PRO A 632 35.61 17.02 23.42
N GLU A 633 35.23 18.28 23.29
CA GLU A 633 35.24 19.29 24.34
C GLU A 633 33.89 19.46 25.06
N ALA A 634 32.85 18.73 24.62
CA ALA A 634 31.52 18.85 25.20
C ALA A 634 31.47 18.26 26.61
N PRO A 635 30.63 18.83 27.52
CA PRO A 635 30.45 18.28 28.85
C PRO A 635 29.94 16.84 28.83
N PRO A 636 30.25 16.03 29.86
CA PRO A 636 29.82 14.64 29.92
C PRO A 636 28.28 14.54 29.83
N VAL A 637 27.80 13.64 28.98
CA VAL A 637 26.37 13.35 28.89
C VAL A 637 25.91 12.64 30.16
N ALA A 638 24.88 13.18 30.81
CA ALA A 638 24.22 12.48 31.91
C ALA A 638 23.51 11.23 31.38
N VAL A 639 23.78 10.07 31.98
CA VAL A 639 23.06 8.83 31.63
C VAL A 639 21.82 8.75 32.51
N GLU A 640 20.65 8.77 31.89
CA GLU A 640 19.39 8.47 32.55
C GLU A 640 19.35 6.97 32.91
N PRO A 641 19.37 6.58 34.20
CA PRO A 641 19.48 5.18 34.61
C PRO A 641 18.25 4.33 34.21
N ARG A 642 17.15 4.98 33.82
CA ARG A 642 15.84 4.37 33.52
C ARG A 642 15.46 4.44 32.03
N GLU A 643 16.38 4.81 31.13
CA GLU A 643 16.06 4.82 29.72
C GLU A 643 15.75 3.41 29.20
N VAL A 644 14.53 3.19 28.78
CA VAL A 644 13.99 1.87 28.37
C VAL A 644 13.99 1.66 26.84
N ARG A 645 14.34 2.69 26.08
CA ARG A 645 14.44 2.64 24.62
C ARG A 645 15.84 2.15 24.22
N PRO A 646 15.97 0.96 23.58
CA PRO A 646 17.28 0.34 23.34
C PRO A 646 18.27 1.23 22.58
N GLY A 647 17.81 1.94 21.55
CA GLY A 647 18.67 2.82 20.75
C GLY A 647 19.25 3.98 21.54
N ILE A 648 18.41 4.65 22.33
CA ILE A 648 18.85 5.80 23.16
C ILE A 648 19.73 5.31 24.32
N ALA A 649 19.33 4.24 24.99
CA ALA A 649 20.07 3.65 26.07
C ALA A 649 21.49 3.22 25.64
N ALA A 650 21.62 2.60 24.48
CA ALA A 650 22.91 2.22 23.91
C ALA A 650 23.78 3.46 23.64
N ARG A 651 23.20 4.48 23.00
CA ARG A 651 23.90 5.74 22.68
C ARG A 651 24.38 6.46 23.93
N GLN A 652 23.52 6.65 24.92
CA GLN A 652 23.86 7.33 26.15
C GLN A 652 24.98 6.59 26.88
N ARG A 653 24.90 5.26 26.97
CA ARG A 653 25.94 4.45 27.62
C ARG A 653 27.28 4.52 26.89
N ALA A 654 27.26 4.49 25.56
CA ALA A 654 28.48 4.60 24.75
C ALA A 654 29.18 5.96 24.93
N LEU A 655 28.40 7.05 24.89
CA LEU A 655 28.91 8.40 25.10
C LEU A 655 29.42 8.61 26.54
N ALA A 656 28.68 8.13 27.54
CA ALA A 656 29.09 8.21 28.95
C ALA A 656 30.33 7.37 29.22
N ALA A 657 30.46 6.18 28.59
CA ALA A 657 31.68 5.36 28.73
C ALA A 657 32.90 6.08 28.13
N LEU A 658 32.75 6.69 26.96
CA LEU A 658 33.85 7.47 26.35
C LEU A 658 34.23 8.70 27.21
N ALA A 659 33.22 9.40 27.76
CA ALA A 659 33.46 10.55 28.63
C ALA A 659 34.17 10.12 29.94
N ALA A 660 33.75 9.03 30.58
CA ALA A 660 34.40 8.48 31.76
C ALA A 660 35.86 8.07 31.48
N ALA A 661 36.09 7.41 30.33
CA ALA A 661 37.46 7.06 29.92
C ALA A 661 38.34 8.30 29.71
N ARG A 662 37.81 9.35 29.10
CA ARG A 662 38.53 10.63 28.91
C ARG A 662 38.87 11.31 30.21
N SER A 663 38.01 11.17 31.23
CA SER A 663 38.24 11.67 32.60
C SER A 663 39.08 10.73 33.47
N ALA A 664 39.66 9.69 32.88
CA ALA A 664 40.46 8.68 33.56
C ALA A 664 39.70 7.86 34.64
N ASP A 665 38.36 7.87 34.61
CA ASP A 665 37.51 7.03 35.47
C ASP A 665 37.31 5.62 34.84
N ALA A 666 38.37 4.81 34.96
CA ALA A 666 38.40 3.48 34.35
C ALA A 666 37.34 2.52 34.93
N PRO A 667 37.04 2.47 36.24
CA PRO A 667 35.97 1.60 36.76
C PRO A 667 34.61 1.92 36.19
N ARG A 668 34.25 3.20 36.11
CA ARG A 668 32.96 3.65 35.56
C ARG A 668 32.88 3.38 34.06
N ALA A 669 33.93 3.67 33.32
CA ALA A 669 33.99 3.40 31.87
C ALA A 669 33.80 1.90 31.59
N THR A 670 34.48 1.03 32.36
CA THR A 670 34.37 -0.42 32.19
C THR A 670 32.96 -0.93 32.50
N ALA A 671 32.37 -0.44 33.60
CA ALA A 671 31.00 -0.81 33.97
C ALA A 671 29.97 -0.42 32.87
N LEU A 672 30.13 0.78 32.30
CA LEU A 672 29.29 1.27 31.21
C LEU A 672 29.49 0.47 29.91
N LEU A 673 30.72 0.05 29.59
CA LEU A 673 30.98 -0.83 28.42
C LEU A 673 30.33 -2.19 28.59
N THR A 674 30.39 -2.78 29.78
CA THR A 674 29.73 -4.06 30.09
C THR A 674 28.21 -3.94 29.93
N ALA A 675 27.63 -2.84 30.40
CA ALA A 675 26.20 -2.57 30.24
C ALA A 675 25.78 -2.22 28.80
N LEU A 676 26.73 -1.75 27.98
CA LEU A 676 26.48 -1.45 26.54
C LEU A 676 26.49 -2.69 25.68
N GLU A 677 27.29 -3.69 25.99
CA GLU A 677 27.53 -4.86 25.11
C GLU A 677 26.24 -5.59 24.67
N PRO A 678 25.29 -5.91 25.58
CA PRO A 678 24.05 -6.56 25.17
C PRO A 678 23.17 -5.68 24.26
N LEU A 679 23.28 -4.35 24.37
CA LEU A 679 22.46 -3.38 23.62
C LEU A 679 23.02 -3.05 22.25
N SER A 680 24.30 -3.30 21.99
CA SER A 680 24.99 -2.89 20.76
C SER A 680 25.20 -4.03 19.75
N ARG A 681 24.49 -5.16 19.91
CA ARG A 681 24.60 -6.38 19.11
C ARG A 681 23.93 -6.20 17.80
N GLY A 682 23.98 -5.63 16.87
CA GLY A 682 23.27 -5.50 15.58
C GLY A 682 24.00 -4.55 14.65
N GLU A 683 23.71 -4.64 13.39
CA GLU A 683 24.33 -3.78 12.38
C GLU A 683 24.00 -2.30 12.60
N ASP A 684 22.83 -2.00 13.12
CA ASP A 684 22.34 -0.64 13.38
C ASP A 684 23.09 0.09 14.50
N PHE A 685 23.87 -0.62 15.30
CA PHE A 685 24.63 -0.08 16.42
C PHE A 685 26.14 0.09 16.13
N ALA A 686 26.50 0.28 14.86
CA ALA A 686 27.90 0.42 14.46
C ALA A 686 28.60 1.61 15.13
N LEU A 687 27.91 2.74 15.28
CA LEU A 687 28.47 3.92 15.95
C LEU A 687 28.70 3.67 17.45
N GLU A 688 27.80 2.98 18.13
CA GLU A 688 27.96 2.59 19.53
C GLU A 688 29.15 1.63 19.74
N ARG A 689 29.31 0.66 18.82
CA ARG A 689 30.50 -0.21 18.82
C ARG A 689 31.78 0.57 18.58
N THR A 690 31.75 1.52 17.61
CA THR A 690 32.89 2.43 17.37
C THR A 690 33.27 3.20 18.64
N LEU A 691 32.27 3.80 19.30
CA LEU A 691 32.49 4.53 20.56
C LEU A 691 33.01 3.61 21.68
N ALA A 692 32.56 2.36 21.73
CA ALA A 692 33.05 1.36 22.69
C ALA A 692 34.53 1.02 22.45
N HIS A 693 34.94 0.81 21.19
CA HIS A 693 36.34 0.59 20.87
C HIS A 693 37.21 1.84 21.15
N LEU A 694 36.74 3.04 20.86
CA LEU A 694 37.44 4.29 21.21
C LEU A 694 37.56 4.45 22.70
N THR A 695 36.56 4.02 23.48
CA THR A 695 36.62 3.99 24.94
C THR A 695 37.74 3.06 25.42
N ARG A 696 37.82 1.83 24.86
CA ARG A 696 38.88 0.87 25.15
C ARG A 696 40.25 1.44 24.79
N ALA A 697 40.40 2.05 23.59
CA ALA A 697 41.63 2.70 23.15
C ALA A 697 42.06 3.79 24.14
N THR A 698 41.12 4.61 24.62
CA THR A 698 41.39 5.65 25.62
C THR A 698 41.91 5.08 26.96
N LEU A 699 41.24 4.03 27.45
CA LEU A 699 41.63 3.35 28.70
C LEU A 699 43.00 2.70 28.59
N HIS A 700 43.32 2.02 27.47
CA HIS A 700 44.63 1.42 27.23
C HIS A 700 45.73 2.49 27.14
N ARG A 701 45.44 3.62 26.49
CA ARG A 701 46.37 4.73 26.42
C ARG A 701 46.68 5.29 27.81
N HIS A 702 45.69 5.56 28.64
CA HIS A 702 45.88 6.02 30.01
C HIS A 702 46.66 5.03 30.89
N ALA A 703 46.53 3.74 30.60
CA ALA A 703 47.26 2.68 31.26
C ALA A 703 48.67 2.42 30.68
N GLY A 704 49.13 3.22 29.70
CA GLY A 704 50.41 3.06 29.04
C GLY A 704 50.54 1.86 28.09
N ARG A 705 49.46 1.19 27.80
CA ARG A 705 49.39 -0.01 26.94
C ARG A 705 49.20 0.42 25.50
N THR A 706 50.30 0.84 24.84
CA THR A 706 50.25 1.45 23.50
C THR A 706 49.79 0.48 22.38
N HIS A 707 50.21 -0.79 22.46
CA HIS A 707 49.82 -1.79 21.46
C HIS A 707 48.32 -2.07 21.49
N GLU A 708 47.75 -2.32 22.63
CA GLU A 708 46.33 -2.55 22.85
C GLU A 708 45.50 -1.30 22.52
N ALA A 709 46.04 -0.11 22.76
CA ALA A 709 45.38 1.14 22.35
C ALA A 709 45.29 1.26 20.82
N THR A 710 46.35 0.91 20.10
CA THR A 710 46.39 0.91 18.63
C THR A 710 45.44 -0.12 18.06
N GLN A 711 45.45 -1.34 18.61
CA GLN A 711 44.52 -2.39 18.18
C GLN A 711 43.03 -1.98 18.36
N ALA A 712 42.70 -1.41 19.52
CA ALA A 712 41.33 -0.93 19.77
C ALA A 712 40.94 0.24 18.84
N LEU A 713 41.90 1.09 18.42
CA LEU A 713 41.66 2.15 17.45
C LEU A 713 41.41 1.59 16.03
N GLU A 714 42.14 0.55 15.64
CA GLU A 714 41.93 -0.14 14.38
C GLU A 714 40.54 -0.82 14.35
N GLU A 715 40.14 -1.45 15.46
CA GLU A 715 38.80 -2.03 15.62
C GLU A 715 37.70 -0.96 15.52
N ALA A 716 37.90 0.21 16.15
CA ALA A 716 37.01 1.35 16.03
C ALA A 716 36.84 1.81 14.57
N THR A 717 37.97 1.95 13.87
CA THR A 717 37.98 2.35 12.46
C THR A 717 37.30 1.32 11.56
N ARG A 718 37.53 0.05 11.84
CA ARG A 718 36.86 -1.06 11.11
C ARG A 718 35.36 -1.06 11.36
N ALA A 719 34.92 -0.93 12.60
CA ALA A 719 33.50 -0.87 12.97
C ALA A 719 32.80 0.35 12.32
N ALA A 720 33.48 1.51 12.31
CA ALA A 720 32.98 2.72 11.66
C ALA A 720 32.82 2.55 10.15
N THR A 721 33.84 2.03 9.48
CA THR A 721 33.82 1.81 8.01
C THR A 721 32.76 0.81 7.60
N GLN A 722 32.65 -0.31 8.29
CA GLN A 722 31.63 -1.34 8.04
C GLN A 722 30.23 -0.82 8.28
N GLY A 723 30.05 0.04 9.26
CA GLY A 723 28.78 0.63 9.62
C GLY A 723 28.34 1.82 8.79
N GLY A 724 29.23 2.38 7.97
CA GLY A 724 28.97 3.59 7.19
C GLY A 724 28.92 4.86 8.06
N VAL A 725 29.68 4.88 9.17
CA VAL A 725 29.85 6.07 10.01
C VAL A 725 30.63 7.13 9.22
N ASP A 726 30.19 8.39 9.35
CA ASP A 726 30.76 9.53 8.66
C ASP A 726 32.28 9.64 8.89
N PRO A 727 33.12 9.70 7.84
CA PRO A 727 34.56 9.84 7.98
C PRO A 727 34.99 11.10 8.73
N GLU A 728 34.27 12.22 8.57
CA GLU A 728 34.55 13.46 9.30
C GLU A 728 34.29 13.29 10.79
N LEU A 729 33.18 12.64 11.17
CA LEU A 729 32.90 12.30 12.57
C LEU A 729 34.00 11.38 13.13
N MET A 730 34.43 10.38 12.35
CA MET A 730 35.50 9.48 12.79
C MET A 730 36.84 10.21 12.98
N ALA A 731 37.20 11.10 12.04
CA ALA A 731 38.40 11.93 12.17
C ALA A 731 38.35 12.83 13.42
N GLU A 732 37.19 13.41 13.72
CA GLU A 732 37.01 14.21 14.95
C GLU A 732 37.15 13.35 16.21
N LEU A 733 36.54 12.19 16.27
CA LEU A 733 36.59 11.27 17.41
C LEU A 733 37.99 10.70 17.65
N THR A 734 38.80 10.53 16.61
CA THR A 734 40.18 10.00 16.66
C THR A 734 41.23 11.06 16.85
N ARG A 735 40.92 12.36 16.67
CA ARG A 735 41.87 13.48 16.85
C ARG A 735 42.70 13.39 18.13
N PRO A 736 42.13 13.01 19.31
CA PRO A 736 42.94 12.87 20.53
C PRO A 736 44.04 11.82 20.45
N PHE A 737 43.98 10.90 19.49
CA PHE A 737 44.97 9.86 19.28
C PHE A 737 46.04 10.26 18.23
N ALA A 738 45.83 11.32 17.47
CA ALA A 738 46.77 11.80 16.46
C ALA A 738 48.03 12.47 17.05
N SER A 739 48.00 12.81 18.35
CA SER A 739 49.11 13.46 19.07
C SER A 739 50.00 12.48 19.85
N VAL A 740 49.95 11.18 19.58
CA VAL A 740 50.94 10.24 20.09
C VAL A 740 52.26 10.48 19.33
N PRO A 741 53.37 10.90 20.02
CA PRO A 741 54.65 11.01 19.36
C PRO A 741 55.01 9.65 18.74
N GLU A 742 55.53 9.66 17.55
CA GLU A 742 56.01 8.51 16.79
C GLU A 742 57.26 7.87 17.41
N ALA A 743 57.34 7.86 18.74
CA ALA A 743 58.42 7.30 19.51
C ALA A 743 58.07 5.90 19.98
N ALA A 744 58.38 4.97 19.13
CA ALA A 744 58.48 3.52 19.25
C ALA A 744 57.57 2.77 18.27
N ARG A 745 57.66 3.06 16.97
CA ARG A 745 57.49 1.96 16.01
C ARG A 745 58.70 1.06 16.19
N PRO A 746 58.56 -0.24 16.47
CA PRO A 746 59.61 -1.17 16.20
C PRO A 746 59.94 -1.02 14.70
N ALA A 747 61.23 -0.91 14.36
CA ALA A 747 61.73 -0.74 13.00
C ALA A 747 60.89 -1.59 12.05
N GLU A 748 60.25 -0.93 11.07
CA GLU A 748 59.47 -1.60 9.99
C GLU A 748 60.30 -2.74 9.44
N ALA A 749 59.83 -3.98 9.66
CA ALA A 749 60.21 -5.05 8.80
C ALA A 749 59.91 -4.60 7.34
N PRO A 750 60.80 -4.85 6.38
CA PRO A 750 60.65 -4.31 5.03
C PRO A 750 59.25 -4.58 4.50
N ALA A 751 58.65 -3.59 3.84
CA ALA A 751 57.28 -3.60 3.33
C ALA A 751 56.98 -4.94 2.66
N ARG A 752 56.20 -5.81 3.31
CA ARG A 752 55.79 -7.07 2.76
C ARG A 752 54.89 -6.76 1.57
N GLU A 753 55.34 -7.21 0.42
CA GLU A 753 54.64 -7.13 -0.85
C GLU A 753 53.21 -7.60 -0.69
N GLN A 754 52.26 -6.68 -0.74
CA GLN A 754 50.84 -6.98 -0.56
C GLN A 754 50.19 -7.48 -1.86
N VAL A 755 49.58 -8.64 -1.83
CA VAL A 755 48.75 -9.15 -2.91
C VAL A 755 47.26 -8.82 -2.59
N VAL A 756 46.64 -8.01 -3.41
CA VAL A 756 45.25 -7.59 -3.22
C VAL A 756 44.35 -8.11 -4.34
N LEU A 757 43.39 -8.93 -4.00
CA LEU A 757 42.30 -9.34 -4.88
C LEU A 757 41.10 -8.46 -4.64
N ASP A 758 40.76 -7.58 -5.60
CA ASP A 758 39.66 -6.61 -5.47
C ASP A 758 38.46 -7.08 -6.31
N ALA A 759 37.40 -7.52 -5.63
CA ALA A 759 36.18 -7.98 -6.30
C ALA A 759 35.31 -6.81 -6.83
N ARG A 760 35.48 -5.59 -6.33
CA ARG A 760 34.72 -4.42 -6.81
C ARG A 760 35.28 -3.92 -8.15
N ARG A 761 36.63 -3.97 -8.31
CA ARG A 761 37.30 -3.52 -9.52
C ARG A 761 37.59 -4.68 -10.48
N HIS A 762 37.31 -5.91 -10.06
CA HIS A 762 37.67 -7.11 -10.81
C HIS A 762 39.14 -7.16 -11.16
N GLU A 763 40.01 -6.86 -10.18
CA GLU A 763 41.46 -6.79 -10.35
C GLU A 763 42.22 -7.63 -9.32
N LEU A 764 43.30 -8.27 -9.73
CA LEU A 764 44.30 -8.85 -8.85
C LEU A 764 45.58 -8.00 -8.96
N ARG A 765 45.99 -7.39 -7.85
CA ARG A 765 47.21 -6.59 -7.76
C ARG A 765 48.25 -7.31 -6.92
N ALA A 766 49.44 -7.43 -7.46
CA ALA A 766 50.62 -7.93 -6.76
C ALA A 766 51.85 -7.04 -7.14
N PRO A 767 52.93 -7.07 -6.38
CA PRO A 767 54.11 -6.31 -6.70
C PRO A 767 54.59 -6.51 -8.13
N GLY A 768 54.58 -5.43 -8.91
CA GLY A 768 54.96 -5.47 -10.34
C GLY A 768 53.95 -6.08 -11.31
N LYS A 769 52.76 -6.49 -10.82
CA LYS A 769 51.75 -7.16 -11.67
C LYS A 769 50.36 -6.72 -11.30
N THR A 770 49.55 -6.27 -12.28
CA THR A 770 48.10 -6.08 -12.14
C THR A 770 47.39 -6.87 -13.23
N VAL A 771 46.44 -7.74 -12.82
CA VAL A 771 45.67 -8.60 -13.72
C VAL A 771 44.20 -8.21 -13.67
N SER A 772 43.63 -7.79 -14.80
CA SER A 772 42.18 -7.56 -14.90
C SER A 772 41.44 -8.88 -15.04
N LEU A 773 40.39 -9.04 -14.26
CA LEU A 773 39.50 -10.21 -14.19
C LEU A 773 38.16 -9.99 -14.88
N GLU A 774 37.89 -8.80 -15.46
CA GLU A 774 36.60 -8.45 -16.05
C GLU A 774 36.16 -9.43 -17.15
N ARG A 775 37.01 -9.76 -18.04
CA ARG A 775 36.71 -10.63 -19.20
C ARG A 775 36.85 -12.13 -18.91
N ARG A 776 37.08 -12.53 -17.66
CA ARG A 776 37.33 -13.92 -17.25
C ARG A 776 36.26 -14.40 -16.25
N ALA A 777 35.00 -14.39 -16.65
CA ALA A 777 33.86 -14.59 -15.72
C ALA A 777 33.93 -15.89 -14.88
N LEU A 778 34.22 -17.05 -15.48
CA LEU A 778 34.24 -18.35 -14.78
C LEU A 778 35.48 -18.50 -13.89
N PRO A 779 36.72 -18.30 -14.38
CA PRO A 779 37.91 -18.34 -13.51
C PRO A 779 37.82 -17.33 -12.37
N ARG A 780 37.26 -16.16 -12.60
CA ARG A 780 37.02 -15.12 -11.58
C ARG A 780 36.09 -15.60 -10.48
N ARG A 781 34.94 -16.23 -10.83
CA ARG A 781 34.00 -16.79 -9.86
C ARG A 781 34.66 -17.86 -8.99
N LEU A 782 35.45 -18.74 -9.61
CA LEU A 782 36.23 -19.75 -8.90
C LEU A 782 37.24 -19.12 -7.94
N LEU A 783 38.02 -18.15 -8.41
CA LEU A 783 39.02 -17.46 -7.59
C LEU A 783 38.36 -16.74 -6.39
N TYR A 784 37.22 -16.09 -6.60
CA TYR A 784 36.49 -15.44 -5.51
C TYR A 784 35.88 -16.42 -4.50
N ALA A 785 35.42 -17.57 -4.96
CA ALA A 785 34.92 -18.62 -4.07
C ALA A 785 36.05 -19.15 -3.17
N LEU A 786 37.22 -19.42 -3.76
CA LEU A 786 38.39 -19.88 -3.02
C LEU A 786 38.95 -18.78 -2.07
N ALA A 787 38.93 -17.51 -2.51
CA ALA A 787 39.45 -16.37 -1.73
C ALA A 787 38.54 -15.95 -0.56
N ARG A 788 37.27 -16.34 -0.55
CA ARG A 788 36.37 -16.13 0.60
C ARG A 788 36.74 -16.94 1.82
N GLN A 789 37.38 -18.10 1.61
CA GLN A 789 37.80 -19.00 2.67
C GLN A 789 39.23 -19.52 2.40
N PRO A 790 40.26 -18.65 2.49
CA PRO A 790 41.65 -19.05 2.23
C PRO A 790 42.04 -20.16 3.19
N GLY A 791 42.81 -21.14 2.66
CA GLY A 791 43.27 -22.25 3.44
C GLY A 791 42.23 -23.38 3.66
N ARG A 792 40.97 -23.19 3.26
CA ARG A 792 39.96 -24.23 3.30
C ARG A 792 39.81 -24.89 1.92
N THR A 793 39.67 -26.21 1.90
CA THR A 793 39.42 -26.98 0.68
C THR A 793 37.95 -26.90 0.30
N LEU A 794 37.66 -26.37 -0.88
CA LEU A 794 36.33 -26.40 -1.50
C LEU A 794 36.21 -27.69 -2.31
N SER A 795 35.12 -28.45 -2.12
CA SER A 795 34.86 -29.65 -2.89
C SER A 795 34.69 -29.32 -4.39
N LYS A 796 34.78 -30.32 -5.24
CA LYS A 796 34.50 -30.12 -6.68
C LYS A 796 33.05 -29.66 -6.90
N GLU A 797 32.13 -30.18 -6.10
CA GLU A 797 30.71 -29.78 -6.09
C GLU A 797 30.54 -28.28 -5.78
N ASP A 798 31.25 -27.81 -4.75
CA ASP A 798 31.20 -26.40 -4.36
C ASP A 798 31.86 -25.50 -5.41
N CYS A 799 32.94 -25.94 -6.03
CA CYS A 799 33.59 -25.22 -7.12
C CYS A 799 32.65 -25.11 -8.34
N VAL A 800 31.97 -26.17 -8.71
CA VAL A 800 31.03 -26.21 -9.84
C VAL A 800 29.81 -25.35 -9.53
N ARG A 801 29.27 -25.44 -8.32
CA ARG A 801 28.15 -24.56 -7.88
C ARG A 801 28.55 -23.08 -7.91
N ALA A 802 29.75 -22.76 -7.45
CA ALA A 802 30.25 -21.36 -7.49
C ALA A 802 30.44 -20.81 -8.90
N MET A 803 30.84 -21.65 -9.84
CA MET A 803 31.13 -21.26 -11.22
C MET A 803 29.88 -21.19 -12.10
N TRP A 804 29.09 -22.26 -12.10
CA TRP A 804 27.97 -22.46 -13.05
C TRP A 804 26.59 -22.42 -12.40
N ASN A 805 26.49 -22.40 -11.07
CA ASN A 805 25.24 -22.59 -10.31
C ASN A 805 24.51 -23.89 -10.70
N ALA A 806 25.26 -24.97 -10.86
CA ALA A 806 24.77 -26.26 -11.29
C ALA A 806 25.25 -27.38 -10.35
N ASP A 807 24.56 -28.53 -10.36
CA ASP A 807 25.00 -29.73 -9.65
C ASP A 807 26.17 -30.37 -10.37
N TYR A 808 27.07 -30.92 -9.59
CA TYR A 808 28.29 -31.54 -10.12
C TYR A 808 28.02 -32.85 -10.83
N ASP A 809 28.45 -32.94 -12.10
CA ASP A 809 28.53 -34.21 -12.87
C ASP A 809 29.99 -34.41 -13.31
N PRO A 810 30.66 -35.48 -12.87
CA PRO A 810 32.05 -35.71 -13.21
C PRO A 810 32.32 -35.76 -14.71
N ARG A 811 31.40 -36.27 -15.52
CA ARG A 811 31.56 -36.39 -16.98
C ARG A 811 31.56 -35.07 -17.70
N LEU A 812 30.82 -34.10 -17.19
CA LEU A 812 30.64 -32.78 -17.79
C LEU A 812 31.61 -31.75 -17.20
N HIS A 813 31.83 -31.82 -15.87
CA HIS A 813 32.47 -30.72 -15.16
C HIS A 813 33.98 -30.97 -14.85
N ASP A 814 34.49 -32.19 -14.73
CA ASP A 814 35.86 -32.44 -14.29
C ASP A 814 36.92 -31.83 -15.23
N ASN A 815 36.74 -31.97 -16.53
CA ASN A 815 37.68 -31.40 -17.48
C ASN A 815 37.60 -29.86 -17.57
N ALA A 816 36.34 -29.34 -17.55
CA ALA A 816 36.12 -27.91 -17.57
C ALA A 816 36.67 -27.24 -16.29
N LEU A 817 36.46 -27.85 -15.12
CA LEU A 817 36.97 -27.34 -13.85
C LEU A 817 38.50 -27.30 -13.84
N ARG A 818 39.18 -28.36 -14.33
CA ARG A 818 40.66 -28.37 -14.47
C ARG A 818 41.17 -27.24 -15.34
N VAL A 819 40.51 -26.95 -16.47
CA VAL A 819 40.90 -25.84 -17.37
C VAL A 819 40.75 -24.49 -16.63
N HIS A 820 39.67 -24.30 -15.92
CA HIS A 820 39.49 -23.02 -15.21
C HIS A 820 40.43 -22.89 -14.00
N VAL A 821 40.72 -23.98 -13.31
CA VAL A 821 41.77 -23.99 -12.26
C VAL A 821 43.15 -23.63 -12.85
N SER A 822 43.49 -24.14 -14.05
CA SER A 822 44.73 -23.73 -14.74
C SER A 822 44.73 -22.24 -15.00
N HIS A 823 43.63 -21.67 -15.53
CA HIS A 823 43.55 -20.24 -15.76
C HIS A 823 43.68 -19.40 -14.47
N VAL A 824 43.14 -19.91 -13.33
CA VAL A 824 43.37 -19.25 -12.04
C VAL A 824 44.80 -19.31 -11.59
N ARG A 825 45.49 -20.44 -11.81
CA ARG A 825 46.94 -20.58 -11.51
C ARG A 825 47.77 -19.62 -12.33
N ASP A 826 47.48 -19.47 -13.63
CA ASP A 826 48.18 -18.53 -14.52
C ASP A 826 48.01 -17.07 -14.06
N MET A 827 46.81 -16.72 -13.57
CA MET A 827 46.55 -15.38 -13.02
C MET A 827 47.35 -15.12 -11.74
N LEU A 828 47.49 -16.14 -10.88
CA LEU A 828 48.19 -16.07 -9.59
C LEU A 828 49.72 -16.24 -9.72
N GLU A 829 50.25 -16.60 -10.91
CA GLU A 829 51.68 -16.80 -11.13
C GLU A 829 52.47 -15.56 -10.74
N GLY A 830 53.53 -15.74 -9.98
CA GLY A 830 54.40 -14.66 -9.47
C GLY A 830 53.84 -13.89 -8.24
N THR A 831 52.63 -14.24 -7.75
CA THR A 831 52.02 -13.54 -6.57
C THR A 831 52.32 -14.21 -5.24
N GLY A 832 53.00 -15.36 -5.23
CA GLY A 832 53.18 -16.16 -4.00
C GLY A 832 51.88 -16.86 -3.50
N THR A 833 50.73 -16.60 -4.15
CA THR A 833 49.44 -17.24 -3.86
C THR A 833 49.20 -18.33 -4.89
N ARG A 834 48.72 -19.50 -4.48
CA ARG A 834 48.55 -20.62 -5.40
C ARG A 834 47.28 -21.45 -5.08
N VAL A 835 46.72 -22.07 -6.15
CA VAL A 835 45.62 -23.05 -5.99
C VAL A 835 46.22 -24.45 -6.03
N VAL A 836 46.03 -25.20 -4.96
CA VAL A 836 46.44 -26.60 -4.82
C VAL A 836 45.21 -27.51 -4.87
N PHE A 837 45.43 -28.70 -5.40
CA PHE A 837 44.43 -29.77 -5.32
C PHE A 837 44.65 -30.54 -4.02
N GLU A 838 43.59 -30.70 -3.26
CA GLU A 838 43.57 -31.51 -2.04
C GLU A 838 42.19 -32.22 -2.02
N ASP A 839 42.25 -33.55 -2.11
CA ASP A 839 41.03 -34.35 -2.20
C ASP A 839 40.02 -34.02 -1.06
N PRO A 840 38.74 -33.68 -1.37
CA PRO A 840 38.03 -33.89 -2.64
C PRO A 840 37.94 -32.64 -3.57
N GLY A 841 38.79 -31.62 -3.44
CA GLY A 841 38.64 -30.42 -4.23
C GLY A 841 39.88 -29.51 -4.36
N TYR A 842 39.68 -28.20 -4.23
CA TYR A 842 40.76 -27.21 -4.42
C TYR A 842 40.82 -26.22 -3.24
N ARG A 843 42.04 -25.80 -2.89
CA ARG A 843 42.29 -24.85 -1.82
C ARG A 843 43.19 -23.71 -2.32
N LEU A 844 42.91 -22.49 -1.86
CA LEU A 844 43.76 -21.34 -2.10
C LEU A 844 44.75 -21.20 -0.93
N GLU A 845 46.05 -21.37 -1.25
CA GLU A 845 47.15 -21.04 -0.36
C GLU A 845 47.57 -19.61 -0.65
N VAL A 846 47.45 -18.73 0.36
CA VAL A 846 47.68 -17.32 0.19
C VAL A 846 49.08 -16.92 0.67
N SER A 847 49.69 -15.95 -0.01
CA SER A 847 50.93 -15.32 0.44
C SER A 847 50.73 -14.50 1.71
N PRO A 848 51.79 -14.34 2.57
CA PRO A 848 51.72 -13.42 3.68
C PRO A 848 51.42 -12.01 3.17
N GLY A 849 50.31 -11.39 3.60
CA GLY A 849 49.84 -10.10 3.13
C GLY A 849 48.80 -10.15 2.01
N PHE A 850 48.26 -11.33 1.67
CA PHE A 850 47.11 -11.45 0.78
C PHE A 850 45.83 -10.85 1.41
N THR A 851 45.17 -10.01 0.64
CA THR A 851 43.90 -9.37 1.05
C THR A 851 42.85 -9.59 -0.03
N PHE A 852 41.65 -10.04 0.37
CA PHE A 852 40.50 -10.15 -0.52
C PHE A 852 39.47 -9.08 -0.16
N VAL A 853 39.30 -8.11 -1.08
CA VAL A 853 38.30 -7.04 -0.96
C VAL A 853 37.01 -7.52 -1.60
N THR A 854 36.00 -7.86 -0.78
CA THR A 854 34.68 -8.29 -1.24
C THR A 854 33.87 -7.09 -1.72
N GLY A 855 33.00 -7.31 -2.70
CA GLY A 855 32.12 -6.31 -3.29
C GLY A 855 30.91 -5.98 -2.41
#